data_90bafaec65b2f32e3e9fe88237197bae
#
_entry.id   90bafaec65b2f32e3e9fe88237197bae
#
_cell.length_a   1.000
_cell.length_b   1.000
_cell.length_c   1.000
_cell.angle_alpha   90.00
_cell.angle_beta   90.00
_cell.angle_gamma   90.00
#
_symmetry.space_group_name_H-M   'P 1'
#
loop_
_entity.id
_entity.type
_entity.pdbx_description
1 polymer ?
#
loop_
_entity_poly.entity_id
_entity_poly.type
_entity_poly.pdbx_seq_one_letter_code
_entity_poly.pdbx_strand_id
1 'polypeptide(L)'
;MEVSSASDVASSRPFTGFTGSFPDPQSFPPKEPKEPTRRATWAPGKRNSTATILENIVPDYIINYIRGETPETMAQRREERKRQTESPDTLEAQAAAANHAVAQGFYDEATTDRPSTGENEIGDLERMLPPPDEKRGGGGTFSRMKSGWRAGIALNIIIGFAILIVAIVCLVLALVVVGMIRGESIIFKGSCATAEQLKIGLFVAINVITIVLLSAANYVFQVLSSPTRIEIEMAHDGRRWLDLGIPSFRNLRFVSKPRVVMTAIIMLAAVSTQVIYNAVIFSTQPGYAHQVVFVTQEFLASGQFSNASETNAGGLSRGDILDLQDLASRNQLTNFTNAECAREFGGVYQSDFTAVVLVTDVIAPSNALVQTQKSGSSLAPFVVNPSDPTQIKINSSSVDYCLARPEDRNPCTVVLNGSLLGVIAILNLVSVSAIGAVYFFTGFEPLVTLGDALASFISQPDHTTRGICLLDKTDVKQGRWGYREAKYWTSRDHFWFQTPGLTLWSFWLLTWATPAALAAAALATRPPPSAPSAAPSPRALPLPNGGARAGVAIVAALPHLLLAALYLSTNALLSSYYLSHELSQYALPGISLPLRVSSGRPRGTQTTSLYLTLPRPLSWLLLALFAALGLVLSNAVPMVSVDMRPATRDDKFPMPINGIGFSGVGLLAFLALLVVVAALVLGLGLRRADPSPTSVDGEKAGNPLVLQGGGCSAVITSRCHRPPSDVGAAYSNVAWGVVDQDPETTFGHATFSSQAVSVLDPAKGYA
;
A
#
# COMPACT_ATOMS: atom_id res chain seq x y z
N MET A 1 52.55 29.83 3.42
CA MET A 1 53.37 29.57 4.61
C MET A 1 52.97 28.18 5.03
N GLU A 2 53.62 27.24 4.49
CA GLU A 2 54.81 26.51 4.97
C GLU A 2 54.40 25.64 6.14
N VAL A 3 54.34 24.30 5.88
CA VAL A 3 55.46 23.34 5.94
C VAL A 3 55.53 22.78 7.37
N SER A 4 55.46 21.54 7.69
CA SER A 4 56.36 20.40 7.42
C SER A 4 55.92 19.30 8.36
N SER A 5 55.68 18.09 7.96
CA SER A 5 56.55 16.95 7.76
C SER A 5 57.02 16.21 9.03
N ALA A 6 56.92 14.93 8.88
CA ALA A 6 57.83 13.85 9.24
C ALA A 6 57.53 13.17 10.60
N SER A 7 57.30 11.95 10.53
CA SER A 7 58.12 10.72 10.42
C SER A 7 58.40 10.07 11.77
N ASP A 8 58.12 8.88 11.79
CA ASP A 8 58.93 7.68 12.03
C ASP A 8 58.89 6.97 13.39
N VAL A 9 58.90 5.69 13.23
CA VAL A 9 59.72 4.59 13.79
C VAL A 9 59.13 3.78 14.94
N ALA A 10 58.68 2.61 14.55
CA ALA A 10 59.11 1.27 14.94
C ALA A 10 59.39 0.98 16.42
N SER A 11 58.88 -0.15 16.89
CA SER A 11 59.67 -1.25 17.51
C SER A 11 58.75 -2.28 18.21
N SER A 12 58.64 -3.42 17.64
CA SER A 12 59.18 -4.73 18.07
C SER A 12 58.69 -5.35 19.40
N ARG A 13 57.98 -6.44 19.24
CA ARG A 13 58.17 -7.82 19.82
C ARG A 13 58.35 -7.96 21.34
N PRO A 14 58.25 -9.19 21.89
CA PRO A 14 57.45 -10.42 21.63
C PRO A 14 56.90 -11.00 22.95
N PHE A 15 56.18 -12.10 22.98
CA PHE A 15 56.36 -13.26 23.85
C PHE A 15 55.34 -14.36 23.62
N THR A 16 55.89 -15.52 23.33
CA THR A 16 55.90 -16.86 23.92
C THR A 16 54.51 -17.46 24.11
N GLY A 17 54.16 -18.56 23.52
CA GLY A 17 54.86 -19.84 23.43
C GLY A 17 54.20 -20.80 24.41
N PHE A 18 53.35 -21.74 23.90
CA PHE A 18 53.08 -22.97 24.60
C PHE A 18 53.07 -24.14 23.60
N THR A 19 54.06 -25.01 23.76
CA THR A 19 54.22 -26.28 23.10
C THR A 19 53.29 -27.33 23.70
N GLY A 20 52.58 -28.07 22.88
CA GLY A 20 51.85 -29.26 23.25
C GLY A 20 51.90 -30.24 22.05
N SER A 21 52.66 -31.27 22.26
CA SER A 21 53.04 -32.36 21.36
C SER A 21 51.86 -33.17 20.80
N PHE A 22 51.95 -33.49 19.54
CA PHE A 22 51.21 -34.57 18.86
C PHE A 22 51.68 -35.95 19.28
N PRO A 23 50.80 -36.95 19.37
CA PRO A 23 51.23 -38.36 19.23
C PRO A 23 50.82 -38.90 17.87
N ASP A 24 51.72 -39.71 17.35
CA ASP A 24 51.77 -40.43 16.09
C ASP A 24 50.64 -41.47 15.87
N PRO A 25 50.37 -41.87 14.60
CA PRO A 25 49.24 -42.71 14.25
C PRO A 25 49.54 -44.21 14.42
N GLN A 26 48.66 -44.88 15.14
CA GLN A 26 48.65 -46.34 15.14
C GLN A 26 47.60 -46.90 14.18
N SER A 27 48.08 -47.79 13.36
CA SER A 27 47.48 -48.69 12.37
C SER A 27 46.20 -49.41 12.84
N PHE A 28 45.17 -49.38 11.96
CA PHE A 28 44.06 -50.33 11.96
C PHE A 28 44.00 -51.12 10.65
N PRO A 29 43.59 -52.40 10.69
CA PRO A 29 43.69 -53.33 9.56
C PRO A 29 42.60 -53.11 8.51
N PRO A 30 42.77 -53.59 7.28
CA PRO A 30 41.86 -53.37 6.16
C PRO A 30 40.58 -54.18 6.31
N LYS A 31 39.43 -53.52 6.18
CA LYS A 31 38.12 -54.15 6.01
C LYS A 31 37.82 -54.43 4.55
N GLU A 32 37.36 -55.63 4.31
CA GLU A 32 36.89 -56.16 3.03
C GLU A 32 35.83 -55.29 2.32
N PRO A 33 35.75 -55.30 0.98
CA PRO A 33 34.76 -54.57 0.21
C PRO A 33 33.39 -55.22 0.29
N LYS A 34 32.41 -54.52 0.88
CA LYS A 34 31.00 -54.87 0.78
C LYS A 34 30.43 -54.37 -0.54
N GLU A 35 29.69 -55.25 -1.21
CA GLU A 35 28.96 -55.03 -2.45
C GLU A 35 28.15 -53.73 -2.49
N PRO A 36 27.95 -53.10 -3.65
CA PRO A 36 27.19 -51.85 -3.77
C PRO A 36 25.70 -52.13 -3.62
N THR A 37 25.19 -51.81 -2.49
CA THR A 37 23.72 -51.66 -2.29
C THR A 37 23.21 -50.59 -3.25
N ARG A 38 22.18 -50.92 -4.01
CA ARG A 38 21.42 -50.11 -4.94
C ARG A 38 21.28 -48.67 -4.39
N ARG A 39 21.82 -47.70 -5.09
CA ARG A 39 21.52 -46.28 -4.92
C ARG A 39 20.03 -46.10 -5.12
N ALA A 40 19.30 -45.77 -4.05
CA ALA A 40 18.00 -45.20 -4.17
C ALA A 40 18.13 -43.89 -4.94
N THR A 41 17.52 -43.85 -6.10
CA THR A 41 17.34 -42.62 -6.87
C THR A 41 16.58 -41.64 -6.01
N TRP A 42 17.24 -40.60 -5.56
CA TRP A 42 16.60 -39.46 -4.97
C TRP A 42 15.67 -38.82 -6.00
N ALA A 43 14.38 -39.04 -5.87
CA ALA A 43 13.39 -38.19 -6.51
C ALA A 43 13.61 -36.77 -6.00
N PRO A 44 13.55 -35.73 -6.87
CA PRO A 44 13.72 -34.35 -6.46
C PRO A 44 12.64 -34.06 -5.40
N GLY A 45 13.07 -33.76 -4.18
CA GLY A 45 12.20 -33.44 -3.08
C GLY A 45 11.29 -32.28 -3.46
N LYS A 46 9.99 -32.49 -3.38
CA LYS A 46 8.99 -31.45 -3.49
C LYS A 46 9.40 -30.31 -2.57
N ARG A 47 9.77 -29.17 -3.12
CA ARG A 47 9.90 -27.94 -2.36
C ARG A 47 8.54 -27.65 -1.76
N ASN A 48 8.42 -27.79 -0.44
CA ASN A 48 7.29 -27.27 0.31
C ASN A 48 7.36 -25.73 0.26
N SER A 49 6.77 -25.16 -0.78
CA SER A 49 6.49 -23.74 -0.80
C SER A 49 5.37 -23.47 0.21
N THR A 50 5.33 -22.28 0.78
CA THR A 50 4.21 -21.82 1.65
C THR A 50 2.85 -22.03 1.00
N ALA A 51 2.79 -22.07 -0.35
CA ALA A 51 1.61 -22.42 -1.12
C ALA A 51 1.14 -23.87 -0.85
N THR A 52 2.07 -24.83 -0.71
CA THR A 52 1.73 -26.25 -0.46
C THR A 52 1.21 -26.47 0.97
N ILE A 53 1.65 -25.64 1.92
CA ILE A 53 1.12 -25.68 3.30
C ILE A 53 -0.30 -25.12 3.35
N LEU A 54 -0.58 -24.07 2.58
CA LEU A 54 -1.93 -23.48 2.48
C LEU A 54 -2.91 -24.43 1.80
N GLU A 55 -2.48 -25.19 0.79
CA GLU A 55 -3.30 -26.19 0.08
C GLU A 55 -3.77 -27.33 0.99
N ASN A 56 -3.02 -27.65 2.05
CA ASN A 56 -3.40 -28.71 3.00
C ASN A 56 -4.34 -28.22 4.13
N ILE A 57 -4.46 -26.91 4.34
CA ILE A 57 -5.24 -26.33 5.46
C ILE A 57 -6.54 -25.69 4.99
N VAL A 58 -6.60 -25.22 3.74
CA VAL A 58 -7.72 -24.47 3.19
C VAL A 58 -8.42 -25.31 2.11
N PRO A 59 -9.76 -25.46 2.13
CA PRO A 59 -10.50 -26.18 1.11
C PRO A 59 -10.19 -25.68 -0.31
N ASP A 60 -10.04 -26.59 -1.26
CA ASP A 60 -9.66 -26.33 -2.65
C ASP A 60 -10.49 -25.22 -3.32
N TYR A 61 -11.80 -25.12 -2.99
CA TYR A 61 -12.65 -24.09 -3.56
C TYR A 61 -12.29 -22.67 -3.10
N ILE A 62 -11.77 -22.51 -1.88
CA ILE A 62 -11.30 -21.20 -1.37
C ILE A 62 -9.97 -20.84 -2.03
N ILE A 63 -9.07 -21.81 -2.20
CA ILE A 63 -7.80 -21.62 -2.90
C ILE A 63 -8.06 -21.23 -4.35
N ASN A 64 -8.99 -21.90 -5.02
CA ASN A 64 -9.36 -21.63 -6.40
C ASN A 64 -10.08 -20.29 -6.56
N TYR A 65 -10.92 -19.92 -5.59
CA TYR A 65 -11.54 -18.59 -5.52
C TYR A 65 -10.47 -17.49 -5.31
N ILE A 66 -9.51 -17.71 -4.41
CA ILE A 66 -8.37 -16.80 -4.16
C ILE A 66 -7.47 -16.69 -5.41
N ARG A 67 -7.28 -17.78 -6.16
CA ARG A 67 -6.53 -17.81 -7.42
C ARG A 67 -7.30 -17.21 -8.60
N GLY A 68 -8.63 -17.04 -8.48
CA GLY A 68 -9.53 -16.55 -9.51
C GLY A 68 -9.74 -17.51 -10.65
N GLU A 69 -9.63 -18.77 -10.37
CA GLU A 69 -9.91 -19.81 -11.32
C GLU A 69 -11.44 -19.92 -11.52
N THR A 70 -11.88 -19.90 -12.77
CA THR A 70 -13.27 -20.19 -13.11
C THR A 70 -13.51 -21.71 -13.13
N PRO A 71 -14.76 -22.18 -13.04
CA PRO A 71 -15.06 -23.61 -13.18
C PRO A 71 -14.50 -24.23 -14.48
N GLU A 72 -14.36 -23.43 -15.53
CA GLU A 72 -13.82 -23.86 -16.83
C GLU A 72 -12.30 -24.04 -16.77
N THR A 73 -11.56 -23.13 -16.11
CA THR A 73 -10.11 -23.27 -15.90
C THR A 73 -9.78 -24.43 -14.94
N MET A 74 -10.67 -24.72 -13.99
CA MET A 74 -10.54 -25.89 -13.12
C MET A 74 -10.75 -27.20 -13.88
N ALA A 75 -11.71 -27.22 -14.82
CA ALA A 75 -11.95 -28.40 -15.67
C ALA A 75 -10.73 -28.65 -16.59
N GLN A 76 -10.18 -27.62 -17.20
CA GLN A 76 -8.97 -27.71 -18.03
C GLN A 76 -7.77 -28.24 -17.23
N ARG A 77 -7.55 -27.74 -16.01
CA ARG A 77 -6.45 -28.21 -15.15
C ARG A 77 -6.65 -29.68 -14.67
N ARG A 78 -7.90 -30.12 -14.50
CA ARG A 78 -8.19 -31.55 -14.24
C ARG A 78 -7.89 -32.43 -15.43
N GLU A 79 -8.17 -31.97 -16.64
CA GLU A 79 -7.84 -32.68 -17.86
C GLU A 79 -6.32 -32.71 -18.10
N GLU A 80 -5.62 -31.60 -17.85
CA GLU A 80 -4.14 -31.56 -17.93
C GLU A 80 -3.50 -32.51 -16.90
N ARG A 81 -4.00 -32.56 -15.66
CA ARG A 81 -3.52 -33.56 -14.68
C ARG A 81 -3.80 -34.98 -15.10
N LYS A 82 -4.95 -35.25 -15.72
CA LYS A 82 -5.24 -36.59 -16.28
C LYS A 82 -4.28 -36.96 -17.39
N ARG A 83 -3.96 -36.03 -18.29
CA ARG A 83 -2.98 -36.24 -19.36
C ARG A 83 -1.55 -36.44 -18.84
N GLN A 84 -1.16 -35.78 -17.75
CA GLN A 84 0.12 -35.99 -17.08
C GLN A 84 0.23 -37.30 -16.30
N THR A 85 -0.90 -37.93 -15.99
CA THR A 85 -0.94 -39.23 -15.28
C THR A 85 -1.06 -40.40 -16.24
N GLU A 86 -1.42 -40.18 -17.51
CA GLU A 86 -1.38 -41.18 -18.56
C GLU A 86 0.05 -41.41 -19.01
N SER A 87 0.45 -42.67 -19.18
CA SER A 87 1.82 -43.11 -19.42
C SER A 87 2.40 -42.44 -20.70
N PRO A 88 3.73 -42.20 -20.76
CA PRO A 88 4.39 -41.58 -21.92
C PRO A 88 4.11 -42.26 -23.25
N ASP A 89 3.91 -43.58 -23.26
CA ASP A 89 3.69 -44.40 -24.47
C ASP A 89 2.37 -44.10 -25.20
N THR A 90 1.34 -43.60 -24.46
CA THR A 90 0.08 -43.23 -25.08
C THR A 90 0.11 -41.81 -25.71
N LEU A 91 0.94 -40.93 -25.21
CA LEU A 91 1.10 -39.58 -25.75
C LEU A 91 1.92 -39.58 -27.07
N GLU A 92 2.96 -40.44 -27.18
CA GLU A 92 3.72 -40.60 -28.44
C GLU A 92 2.87 -41.24 -29.54
N ALA A 93 2.03 -42.23 -29.21
CA ALA A 93 1.10 -42.84 -30.15
C ALA A 93 0.03 -41.86 -30.67
N GLN A 94 -0.49 -41.00 -29.81
CA GLN A 94 -1.48 -39.98 -30.21
C GLN A 94 -0.85 -38.82 -31.01
N ALA A 95 0.38 -38.42 -30.69
CA ALA A 95 1.11 -37.43 -31.47
C ALA A 95 1.50 -37.96 -32.86
N ALA A 96 1.88 -39.22 -32.96
CA ALA A 96 2.17 -39.89 -34.24
C ALA A 96 0.90 -40.01 -35.11
N ALA A 97 -0.24 -40.33 -34.53
CA ALA A 97 -1.54 -40.44 -35.23
C ALA A 97 -2.02 -39.05 -35.73
N ALA A 98 -1.84 -37.98 -34.93
CA ALA A 98 -2.19 -36.62 -35.32
C ALA A 98 -1.28 -36.10 -36.48
N ASN A 99 0.01 -36.39 -36.43
CA ASN A 99 0.93 -36.02 -37.46
C ASN A 99 0.68 -36.81 -38.77
N HIS A 100 0.23 -38.07 -38.70
CA HIS A 100 -0.13 -38.85 -39.87
C HIS A 100 -1.42 -38.36 -40.54
N ALA A 101 -2.39 -37.90 -39.77
CA ALA A 101 -3.64 -37.31 -40.29
C ALA A 101 -3.38 -35.96 -40.98
N VAL A 102 -2.47 -35.13 -40.45
CA VAL A 102 -2.06 -33.86 -41.07
C VAL A 102 -1.27 -34.11 -42.35
N ALA A 103 -0.41 -35.14 -42.39
CA ALA A 103 0.39 -35.50 -43.61
C ALA A 103 -0.51 -36.05 -44.73
N GLN A 104 -1.56 -36.81 -44.45
CA GLN A 104 -2.47 -37.31 -45.47
C GLN A 104 -3.35 -36.20 -46.08
N GLY A 105 -3.75 -35.19 -45.31
CA GLY A 105 -4.50 -34.02 -45.83
C GLY A 105 -3.69 -33.13 -46.77
N PHE A 106 -2.35 -33.20 -46.73
CA PHE A 106 -1.48 -32.38 -47.59
C PHE A 106 -1.15 -33.02 -48.95
N TYR A 107 -1.40 -34.34 -49.14
CA TYR A 107 -1.07 -35.04 -50.41
C TYR A 107 -2.21 -35.02 -51.44
N ASP A 108 -3.44 -34.71 -51.05
CA ASP A 108 -4.57 -34.73 -52.01
C ASP A 108 -4.85 -33.37 -52.69
N GLU A 109 -4.10 -32.31 -52.37
CA GLU A 109 -4.35 -30.96 -52.94
C GLU A 109 -3.18 -30.38 -53.75
N ALA A 110 -2.16 -31.20 -54.07
CA ALA A 110 -0.97 -30.75 -54.80
C ALA A 110 -0.91 -31.21 -56.23
N THR A 111 -1.96 -31.04 -57.03
CA THR A 111 -1.89 -31.07 -58.50
C THR A 111 -2.84 -30.04 -59.08
N THR A 112 -2.36 -28.81 -59.26
CA THR A 112 -2.55 -27.93 -60.42
C THR A 112 -1.92 -26.54 -60.18
N ASP A 113 -1.00 -26.23 -61.10
CA ASP A 113 -0.53 -24.93 -61.62
C ASP A 113 0.14 -23.89 -60.73
N ARG A 114 1.45 -23.69 -61.02
CA ARG A 114 2.27 -22.51 -60.72
C ARG A 114 1.90 -21.30 -61.59
N PRO A 115 2.08 -20.00 -61.15
CA PRO A 115 3.42 -19.41 -61.06
C PRO A 115 3.68 -18.36 -59.96
N SER A 116 4.95 -18.29 -59.57
CA SER A 116 5.85 -17.24 -59.02
C SER A 116 5.26 -15.91 -58.52
N THR A 117 5.47 -15.59 -57.26
CA THR A 117 6.28 -14.46 -56.76
C THR A 117 6.24 -14.46 -55.19
N GLY A 118 7.41 -14.52 -54.61
CA GLY A 118 7.55 -14.67 -53.14
C GLY A 118 7.46 -13.35 -52.38
N GLU A 119 7.34 -13.49 -51.12
CA GLU A 119 7.49 -12.57 -49.97
C GLU A 119 6.22 -12.02 -49.29
N ASN A 120 5.01 -12.10 -49.85
CA ASN A 120 3.81 -11.66 -49.17
C ASN A 120 2.87 -12.76 -48.64
N GLU A 121 3.17 -14.04 -48.92
CA GLU A 121 2.27 -15.16 -48.61
C GLU A 121 2.19 -15.56 -47.13
N ILE A 122 3.21 -15.27 -46.30
CA ILE A 122 3.20 -15.70 -44.90
C ILE A 122 2.29 -14.83 -44.06
N GLY A 123 2.19 -13.54 -44.37
CA GLY A 123 1.25 -12.64 -43.69
C GLY A 123 -0.21 -12.90 -44.02
N ASP A 124 -0.49 -13.40 -45.21
CA ASP A 124 -1.81 -13.74 -45.71
C ASP A 124 -2.30 -15.11 -45.20
N LEU A 125 -1.37 -16.05 -44.98
CA LEU A 125 -1.72 -17.36 -44.39
C LEU A 125 -2.19 -17.23 -42.93
N GLU A 126 -1.65 -16.30 -42.16
CA GLU A 126 -2.10 -16.01 -40.80
C GLU A 126 -3.46 -15.29 -40.79
N ARG A 127 -3.82 -14.58 -41.87
CA ARG A 127 -5.14 -14.01 -42.13
C ARG A 127 -6.16 -15.02 -42.66
N MET A 128 -5.70 -16.08 -43.32
CA MET A 128 -6.55 -17.13 -43.88
C MET A 128 -6.81 -18.30 -42.96
N LEU A 129 -6.08 -18.44 -41.85
CA LEU A 129 -6.48 -19.40 -40.83
C LEU A 129 -7.83 -18.97 -40.27
N PRO A 130 -8.92 -19.76 -40.44
CA PRO A 130 -10.19 -19.45 -39.81
C PRO A 130 -9.92 -19.32 -38.30
N PRO A 131 -10.49 -18.30 -37.64
CA PRO A 131 -10.36 -18.23 -36.19
C PRO A 131 -10.81 -19.59 -35.64
N PRO A 132 -10.03 -20.23 -34.75
CA PRO A 132 -10.38 -21.54 -34.19
C PRO A 132 -11.81 -21.46 -33.72
N ASP A 133 -12.64 -22.39 -34.19
CA ASP A 133 -14.10 -22.42 -34.10
C ASP A 133 -14.65 -21.60 -32.92
N GLU A 134 -15.16 -20.44 -33.26
CA GLU A 134 -16.01 -19.66 -32.37
C GLU A 134 -17.25 -20.53 -32.17
N LYS A 135 -17.25 -21.36 -31.13
CA LYS A 135 -18.50 -21.96 -30.64
C LYS A 135 -19.43 -20.77 -30.45
N ARG A 136 -20.31 -20.56 -31.43
CA ARG A 136 -21.44 -19.63 -31.37
C ARG A 136 -22.38 -20.07 -30.26
N GLY A 137 -21.87 -20.05 -29.03
CA GLY A 137 -22.70 -19.96 -27.86
C GLY A 137 -23.19 -18.53 -27.82
N GLY A 138 -24.49 -18.34 -28.01
CA GLY A 138 -25.19 -17.06 -27.85
C GLY A 138 -25.06 -16.55 -26.42
N GLY A 139 -23.85 -16.17 -26.03
CA GLY A 139 -23.53 -15.49 -24.79
C GLY A 139 -23.78 -14.01 -25.00
N GLY A 140 -24.94 -13.53 -24.55
CA GLY A 140 -25.28 -12.12 -24.50
C GLY A 140 -24.18 -11.30 -23.81
N THR A 141 -24.33 -9.99 -23.85
CA THR A 141 -23.43 -8.94 -23.27
C THR A 141 -22.89 -9.32 -21.87
N PHE A 142 -23.61 -10.12 -21.10
CA PHE A 142 -23.24 -10.64 -19.77
C PHE A 142 -22.08 -11.64 -19.79
N SER A 143 -21.85 -12.38 -20.87
CA SER A 143 -20.73 -13.33 -20.99
C SER A 143 -19.39 -12.59 -21.18
N ARG A 144 -19.39 -11.40 -21.75
CA ARG A 144 -18.21 -10.53 -21.91
C ARG A 144 -17.71 -9.94 -20.60
N MET A 145 -18.52 -9.96 -19.54
CA MET A 145 -18.22 -9.34 -18.24
C MET A 145 -17.45 -10.25 -17.27
N LYS A 146 -17.21 -11.52 -17.61
CA LYS A 146 -16.73 -12.51 -16.62
C LYS A 146 -15.20 -12.57 -16.45
N SER A 147 -14.40 -11.97 -17.33
CA SER A 147 -12.94 -12.10 -17.25
C SER A 147 -12.21 -10.92 -17.92
N GLY A 148 -10.92 -10.76 -17.57
CA GLY A 148 -10.05 -9.73 -18.14
C GLY A 148 -10.19 -8.34 -17.52
N TRP A 149 -9.48 -7.36 -18.09
CA TRP A 149 -9.43 -5.99 -17.57
C TRP A 149 -10.80 -5.29 -17.55
N ARG A 150 -11.68 -5.57 -18.53
CA ARG A 150 -13.03 -4.99 -18.58
C ARG A 150 -13.91 -5.48 -17.43
N ALA A 151 -13.76 -6.75 -17.04
CA ALA A 151 -14.45 -7.29 -15.86
C ALA A 151 -13.95 -6.64 -14.56
N GLY A 152 -12.64 -6.34 -14.48
CA GLY A 152 -12.09 -5.58 -13.38
C GLY A 152 -12.65 -4.16 -13.28
N ILE A 153 -12.77 -3.45 -14.38
CA ILE A 153 -13.42 -2.12 -14.41
C ILE A 153 -14.90 -2.23 -14.00
N ALA A 154 -15.64 -3.22 -14.53
CA ALA A 154 -17.04 -3.44 -14.16
C ALA A 154 -17.20 -3.70 -12.64
N LEU A 155 -16.32 -4.50 -12.05
CA LEU A 155 -16.30 -4.72 -10.61
C LEU A 155 -16.06 -3.43 -9.84
N ASN A 156 -15.12 -2.60 -10.29
CA ASN A 156 -14.84 -1.30 -9.67
C ASN A 156 -16.02 -0.33 -9.78
N ILE A 157 -16.79 -0.36 -10.89
CA ILE A 157 -18.03 0.40 -11.02
C ILE A 157 -19.07 -0.07 -9.98
N ILE A 158 -19.26 -1.38 -9.84
CA ILE A 158 -20.23 -1.94 -8.89
C ILE A 158 -19.86 -1.55 -7.46
N ILE A 159 -18.60 -1.69 -7.07
CA ILE A 159 -18.10 -1.31 -5.73
C ILE A 159 -18.27 0.20 -5.51
N GLY A 160 -17.83 1.03 -6.45
CA GLY A 160 -17.95 2.49 -6.36
C GLY A 160 -19.41 2.95 -6.28
N PHE A 161 -20.31 2.32 -7.04
CA PHE A 161 -21.74 2.60 -7.00
C PHE A 161 -22.39 2.20 -5.67
N ALA A 162 -22.02 1.03 -5.13
CA ALA A 162 -22.49 0.61 -3.79
C ALA A 162 -22.04 1.60 -2.70
N ILE A 163 -20.79 2.06 -2.73
CA ILE A 163 -20.27 3.06 -1.79
C ILE A 163 -20.98 4.41 -1.97
N LEU A 164 -21.28 4.81 -3.20
CA LEU A 164 -22.05 6.03 -3.50
C LEU A 164 -23.45 5.94 -2.90
N ILE A 165 -24.15 4.80 -3.06
CA ILE A 165 -25.47 4.59 -2.45
C ILE A 165 -25.38 4.74 -0.94
N VAL A 166 -24.41 4.10 -0.29
CA VAL A 166 -24.22 4.22 1.16
C VAL A 166 -24.00 5.67 1.57
N ALA A 167 -23.17 6.43 0.85
CA ALA A 167 -22.94 7.85 1.15
C ALA A 167 -24.21 8.69 1.02
N ILE A 168 -25.02 8.45 -0.03
CA ILE A 168 -26.30 9.15 -0.22
C ILE A 168 -27.30 8.78 0.87
N VAL A 169 -27.43 7.51 1.23
CA VAL A 169 -28.32 7.06 2.30
C VAL A 169 -27.91 7.70 3.63
N CYS A 170 -26.63 7.71 3.98
CA CYS A 170 -26.14 8.38 5.19
C CYS A 170 -26.45 9.90 5.17
N LEU A 171 -26.30 10.55 4.01
CA LEU A 171 -26.63 11.98 3.86
C LEU A 171 -28.11 12.24 4.05
N VAL A 172 -28.98 11.43 3.44
CA VAL A 172 -30.45 11.56 3.60
C VAL A 172 -30.87 11.32 5.04
N LEU A 173 -30.33 10.28 5.69
CA LEU A 173 -30.61 10.02 7.12
C LEU A 173 -30.15 11.18 8.01
N ALA A 174 -28.99 11.76 7.75
CA ALA A 174 -28.48 12.93 8.47
C ALA A 174 -29.39 14.16 8.30
N LEU A 175 -29.94 14.37 7.09
CA LEU A 175 -30.82 15.49 6.78
C LEU A 175 -32.24 15.33 7.35
N VAL A 176 -32.83 14.14 7.17
CA VAL A 176 -34.26 13.91 7.40
C VAL A 176 -34.53 13.38 8.81
N VAL A 177 -33.74 12.43 9.30
CA VAL A 177 -34.00 11.72 10.57
C VAL A 177 -33.32 12.40 11.75
N VAL A 178 -32.01 12.69 11.60
CA VAL A 178 -31.24 13.27 12.72
C VAL A 178 -31.42 14.79 12.79
N GLY A 179 -31.65 15.44 11.67
CA GLY A 179 -31.68 16.88 11.53
C GLY A 179 -30.27 17.47 11.41
N MET A 180 -30.11 18.42 10.52
CA MET A 180 -28.84 19.09 10.28
C MET A 180 -28.88 20.52 10.75
N ILE A 181 -28.01 20.88 11.68
CA ILE A 181 -27.85 22.25 12.19
C ILE A 181 -26.49 22.77 11.70
N ARG A 182 -26.50 23.86 10.91
CA ARG A 182 -25.26 24.45 10.34
C ARG A 182 -24.36 23.48 9.57
N GLY A 183 -24.96 22.47 8.94
CA GLY A 183 -24.19 21.45 8.18
C GLY A 183 -23.67 20.28 9.00
N GLU A 184 -24.00 20.22 10.29
CA GLU A 184 -23.58 19.15 11.21
C GLU A 184 -24.78 18.40 11.77
N SER A 185 -24.67 17.09 11.94
CA SER A 185 -25.67 16.20 12.54
C SER A 185 -25.05 15.43 13.70
N ILE A 186 -25.71 15.47 14.88
CA ILE A 186 -25.26 14.72 16.06
C ILE A 186 -25.83 13.30 15.96
N ILE A 187 -24.98 12.33 15.60
CA ILE A 187 -25.38 10.92 15.45
C ILE A 187 -25.40 10.14 16.77
N PHE A 188 -24.66 10.61 17.77
CA PHE A 188 -24.63 10.01 19.09
C PHE A 188 -24.41 11.06 20.16
N LYS A 189 -25.11 10.91 21.32
CA LYS A 189 -24.94 11.72 22.51
C LYS A 189 -25.04 10.82 23.74
N GLY A 190 -23.93 10.68 24.48
CA GLY A 190 -23.87 9.76 25.62
C GLY A 190 -22.51 9.75 26.31
N SER A 191 -22.15 8.62 26.93
CA SER A 191 -20.88 8.49 27.64
C SER A 191 -19.69 8.67 26.69
N CYS A 192 -18.61 9.29 27.16
CA CYS A 192 -17.42 9.55 26.36
C CYS A 192 -16.74 8.24 25.91
N ALA A 193 -16.80 7.19 26.74
CA ALA A 193 -16.26 5.87 26.38
C ALA A 193 -17.02 5.25 25.19
N THR A 194 -18.36 5.30 25.20
CA THR A 194 -19.18 4.79 24.08
C THR A 194 -18.99 5.64 22.82
N ALA A 195 -18.90 6.97 22.96
CA ALA A 195 -18.63 7.87 21.84
C ALA A 195 -17.29 7.55 21.17
N GLU A 196 -16.24 7.28 21.95
CA GLU A 196 -14.93 6.90 21.44
C GLU A 196 -14.94 5.55 20.72
N GLN A 197 -15.61 4.54 21.30
CA GLN A 197 -15.76 3.21 20.65
C GLN A 197 -16.52 3.33 19.33
N LEU A 198 -17.60 4.11 19.29
CA LEU A 198 -18.37 4.35 18.06
C LEU A 198 -17.50 5.06 17.01
N LYS A 199 -16.75 6.09 17.40
CA LYS A 199 -15.83 6.81 16.52
C LYS A 199 -14.77 5.88 15.91
N ILE A 200 -14.15 5.02 16.72
CA ILE A 200 -13.18 4.02 16.25
C ILE A 200 -13.82 3.07 15.23
N GLY A 201 -15.02 2.53 15.53
CA GLY A 201 -15.76 1.67 14.61
C GLY A 201 -16.06 2.33 13.26
N LEU A 202 -16.47 3.61 13.29
CA LEU A 202 -16.71 4.39 12.08
C LEU A 202 -15.41 4.66 11.29
N PHE A 203 -14.30 4.93 11.97
CA PHE A 203 -13.00 5.09 11.30
C PHE A 203 -12.50 3.79 10.68
N VAL A 204 -12.77 2.61 11.26
CA VAL A 204 -12.48 1.33 10.60
C VAL A 204 -13.22 1.25 9.27
N ALA A 205 -14.53 1.50 9.25
CA ALA A 205 -15.33 1.47 8.04
C ALA A 205 -14.84 2.49 6.99
N ILE A 206 -14.56 3.72 7.41
CA ILE A 206 -14.06 4.79 6.54
C ILE A 206 -12.72 4.40 5.89
N ASN A 207 -11.77 3.92 6.68
CA ASN A 207 -10.44 3.59 6.15
C ASN A 207 -10.47 2.35 5.23
N VAL A 208 -11.36 1.39 5.46
CA VAL A 208 -11.60 0.29 4.51
C VAL A 208 -12.22 0.81 3.21
N ILE A 209 -13.25 1.65 3.27
CA ILE A 209 -13.90 2.24 2.10
C ILE A 209 -12.90 3.06 1.27
N THR A 210 -12.14 3.92 1.91
CA THR A 210 -11.22 4.83 1.21
C THR A 210 -10.09 4.07 0.52
N ILE A 211 -9.49 3.06 1.15
CA ILE A 211 -8.43 2.28 0.52
C ILE A 211 -8.96 1.41 -0.64
N VAL A 212 -10.19 0.92 -0.54
CA VAL A 212 -10.84 0.19 -1.64
C VAL A 212 -11.09 1.12 -2.84
N LEU A 213 -11.58 2.35 -2.62
CA LEU A 213 -11.75 3.36 -3.67
C LEU A 213 -10.41 3.75 -4.32
N LEU A 214 -9.36 3.93 -3.52
CA LEU A 214 -8.02 4.23 -4.03
C LEU A 214 -7.45 3.08 -4.85
N SER A 215 -7.65 1.84 -4.40
CA SER A 215 -7.24 0.64 -5.14
C SER A 215 -8.00 0.50 -6.46
N ALA A 216 -9.30 0.78 -6.47
CA ALA A 216 -10.11 0.80 -7.68
C ALA A 216 -9.61 1.84 -8.69
N ALA A 217 -9.31 3.06 -8.22
CA ALA A 217 -8.73 4.11 -9.06
C ALA A 217 -7.35 3.72 -9.59
N ASN A 218 -6.49 3.11 -8.78
CA ASN A 218 -5.18 2.60 -9.20
C ASN A 218 -5.29 1.52 -10.28
N TYR A 219 -6.27 0.61 -10.17
CA TYR A 219 -6.56 -0.38 -11.20
C TYR A 219 -6.89 0.28 -12.54
N VAL A 220 -7.82 1.24 -12.52
CA VAL A 220 -8.23 1.97 -13.73
C VAL A 220 -7.07 2.82 -14.28
N PHE A 221 -6.26 3.41 -13.40
CA PHE A 221 -5.05 4.12 -13.78
C PHE A 221 -4.07 3.22 -14.53
N GLN A 222 -3.83 1.98 -14.05
CA GLN A 222 -2.96 1.02 -14.74
C GLN A 222 -3.49 0.72 -16.14
N VAL A 223 -4.81 0.49 -16.30
CA VAL A 223 -5.42 0.23 -17.61
C VAL A 223 -5.29 1.44 -18.54
N LEU A 224 -5.60 2.64 -18.07
CA LEU A 224 -5.57 3.87 -18.87
C LEU A 224 -4.15 4.31 -19.24
N SER A 225 -3.15 4.02 -18.39
CA SER A 225 -1.74 4.33 -18.65
C SER A 225 -1.03 3.25 -19.48
N SER A 226 -1.65 2.08 -19.66
CA SER A 226 -1.09 1.01 -20.49
C SER A 226 -1.19 1.37 -21.97
N PRO A 227 -0.09 1.31 -22.75
CA PRO A 227 -0.10 1.69 -24.14
C PRO A 227 -0.81 0.64 -25.01
N THR A 228 -1.34 1.06 -26.13
CA THR A 228 -1.78 0.19 -27.23
C THR A 228 -0.60 -0.21 -28.09
N ARG A 229 -0.78 -1.22 -28.94
CA ARG A 229 0.22 -1.64 -29.91
C ARG A 229 0.72 -0.49 -30.78
N ILE A 230 -0.20 0.28 -31.35
CA ILE A 230 0.10 1.41 -32.24
C ILE A 230 0.91 2.50 -31.51
N GLU A 231 0.54 2.80 -30.26
CA GLU A 231 1.27 3.79 -29.44
C GLU A 231 2.72 3.36 -29.15
N ILE A 232 2.96 2.04 -29.01
CA ILE A 232 4.31 1.51 -28.84
C ILE A 232 5.11 1.64 -30.14
N GLU A 233 4.55 1.25 -31.27
CA GLU A 233 5.20 1.36 -32.58
C GLU A 233 5.59 2.79 -32.88
N MET A 234 4.67 3.74 -32.74
CA MET A 234 4.96 5.18 -32.91
C MET A 234 6.08 5.66 -31.97
N ALA A 235 6.11 5.19 -30.73
CA ALA A 235 7.15 5.56 -29.80
C ALA A 235 8.51 4.94 -30.19
N HIS A 236 8.51 3.68 -30.66
CA HIS A 236 9.70 2.95 -31.07
C HIS A 236 10.31 3.53 -32.34
N ASP A 237 9.52 3.99 -33.30
CA ASP A 237 9.99 4.73 -34.47
C ASP A 237 10.78 5.99 -34.09
N GLY A 238 10.31 6.68 -33.04
CA GLY A 238 11.01 7.80 -32.42
C GLY A 238 12.14 7.43 -31.44
N ARG A 239 12.56 6.14 -31.37
CA ARG A 239 13.53 5.61 -30.41
C ARG A 239 13.17 5.92 -28.95
N ARG A 240 11.90 5.92 -28.64
CA ARG A 240 11.35 6.13 -27.28
C ARG A 240 10.68 4.84 -26.82
N TRP A 241 10.93 4.45 -25.58
CA TRP A 241 10.35 3.26 -24.98
C TRP A 241 9.22 3.63 -24.01
N LEU A 242 8.28 2.71 -23.79
CA LEU A 242 7.17 2.82 -22.87
C LEU A 242 7.28 1.76 -21.77
N ASP A 243 6.66 2.02 -20.63
CA ASP A 243 6.56 1.02 -19.57
C ASP A 243 5.40 0.06 -19.87
N LEU A 244 5.61 -1.23 -19.68
CA LEU A 244 4.63 -2.29 -19.87
C LEU A 244 4.35 -3.01 -18.55
N GLY A 245 3.10 -3.38 -18.31
CA GLY A 245 2.68 -4.20 -17.17
C GLY A 245 2.70 -3.51 -15.80
N ILE A 246 3.00 -2.22 -15.74
CA ILE A 246 3.02 -1.43 -14.49
C ILE A 246 2.28 -0.10 -14.66
N PRO A 247 1.66 0.45 -13.59
CA PRO A 247 1.10 1.78 -13.67
C PRO A 247 2.22 2.81 -13.90
N SER A 248 2.10 3.65 -14.94
CA SER A 248 3.16 4.56 -15.35
C SER A 248 2.66 5.96 -15.71
N PHE A 249 3.10 6.96 -14.94
CA PHE A 249 2.88 8.37 -15.27
C PHE A 249 3.64 8.80 -16.53
N ARG A 250 4.75 8.14 -16.83
CA ARG A 250 5.55 8.40 -18.02
C ARG A 250 4.76 8.14 -19.29
N ASN A 251 4.00 7.05 -19.33
CA ASN A 251 3.20 6.66 -20.49
C ASN A 251 2.11 7.67 -20.83
N LEU A 252 1.63 8.46 -19.84
CA LEU A 252 0.61 9.49 -20.08
C LEU A 252 1.00 10.55 -21.11
N ARG A 253 2.31 10.69 -21.41
CA ARG A 253 2.80 11.58 -22.48
C ARG A 253 2.61 11.02 -23.89
N PHE A 254 2.34 9.73 -24.01
CA PHE A 254 2.28 9.00 -25.28
C PHE A 254 0.89 8.45 -25.60
N VAL A 255 0.04 8.30 -24.58
CA VAL A 255 -1.34 7.88 -24.76
C VAL A 255 -2.24 9.04 -25.16
N SER A 256 -3.41 8.73 -25.71
CA SER A 256 -4.36 9.73 -26.18
C SER A 256 -4.83 10.70 -25.09
N LYS A 257 -5.02 11.97 -25.43
CA LYS A 257 -5.44 13.05 -24.51
C LYS A 257 -6.70 12.71 -23.68
N PRO A 258 -7.78 12.13 -24.25
CA PRO A 258 -8.96 11.74 -23.46
C PRO A 258 -8.62 10.76 -22.32
N ARG A 259 -7.71 9.80 -22.54
CA ARG A 259 -7.26 8.85 -21.51
C ARG A 259 -6.53 9.57 -20.39
N VAL A 260 -5.70 10.56 -20.72
CA VAL A 260 -4.99 11.40 -19.72
C VAL A 260 -5.97 12.16 -18.85
N VAL A 261 -6.97 12.81 -19.46
CA VAL A 261 -8.00 13.58 -18.75
C VAL A 261 -8.81 12.67 -17.82
N MET A 262 -9.28 11.50 -18.32
CA MET A 262 -10.00 10.53 -17.49
C MET A 262 -9.15 10.02 -16.31
N THR A 263 -7.88 9.74 -16.56
CA THR A 263 -6.92 9.36 -15.50
C THR A 263 -6.81 10.46 -14.44
N ALA A 264 -6.65 11.71 -14.85
CA ALA A 264 -6.53 12.84 -13.93
C ALA A 264 -7.79 13.01 -13.08
N ILE A 265 -8.98 12.94 -13.67
CA ILE A 265 -10.27 13.05 -12.97
C ILE A 265 -10.41 11.94 -11.92
N ILE A 266 -10.17 10.68 -12.31
CA ILE A 266 -10.35 9.52 -11.43
C ILE A 266 -9.33 9.57 -10.27
N MET A 267 -8.07 9.86 -10.57
CA MET A 267 -7.02 9.91 -9.55
C MET A 267 -7.21 11.09 -8.58
N LEU A 268 -7.58 12.28 -9.11
CA LEU A 268 -7.84 13.44 -8.28
C LEU A 268 -9.03 13.18 -7.34
N ALA A 269 -10.13 12.63 -7.85
CA ALA A 269 -11.29 12.28 -7.05
C ALA A 269 -10.90 11.26 -5.95
N ALA A 270 -10.19 10.18 -6.31
CA ALA A 270 -9.80 9.13 -5.37
C ALA A 270 -8.84 9.63 -4.28
N VAL A 271 -7.89 10.50 -4.61
CA VAL A 271 -6.95 11.07 -3.64
C VAL A 271 -7.66 12.08 -2.72
N SER A 272 -8.56 12.91 -3.26
CA SER A 272 -9.35 13.86 -2.47
C SER A 272 -10.28 13.15 -1.48
N THR A 273 -10.87 12.02 -1.88
CA THR A 273 -11.74 11.24 -0.99
C THR A 273 -10.99 10.67 0.22
N GLN A 274 -9.68 10.38 0.13
CA GLN A 274 -8.87 9.93 1.29
C GLN A 274 -8.91 10.97 2.43
N VAL A 275 -8.82 12.25 2.10
CA VAL A 275 -8.83 13.34 3.09
C VAL A 275 -10.25 13.58 3.59
N ILE A 276 -11.21 13.76 2.66
CA ILE A 276 -12.53 14.23 3.02
C ILE A 276 -13.32 13.19 3.83
N TYR A 277 -13.21 11.89 3.51
CA TYR A 277 -13.81 10.83 4.31
C TYR A 277 -13.29 10.82 5.75
N ASN A 278 -11.99 11.02 5.95
CA ASN A 278 -11.39 11.06 7.28
C ASN A 278 -11.69 12.35 8.04
N ALA A 279 -12.24 13.38 7.37
CA ALA A 279 -12.68 14.63 7.96
C ALA A 279 -14.19 14.66 8.29
N VAL A 280 -14.97 13.68 7.82
CA VAL A 280 -16.45 13.69 7.93
C VAL A 280 -16.94 13.49 9.36
N ILE A 281 -16.23 12.71 10.16
CA ILE A 281 -16.64 12.32 11.51
C ILE A 281 -15.62 12.81 12.51
N PHE A 282 -16.12 13.43 13.57
CA PHE A 282 -15.33 13.83 14.73
C PHE A 282 -16.16 13.73 16.01
N SER A 283 -15.49 13.63 17.14
CA SER A 283 -16.14 13.70 18.45
C SER A 283 -15.96 15.07 19.07
N THR A 284 -17.00 15.55 19.76
CA THR A 284 -16.89 16.73 20.59
C THR A 284 -17.01 16.35 22.06
N GLN A 285 -16.18 16.98 22.88
CA GLN A 285 -16.19 16.84 24.32
C GLN A 285 -16.72 18.12 24.93
N PRO A 286 -17.52 18.05 26.02
CA PRO A 286 -17.83 19.22 26.79
C PRO A 286 -16.58 19.75 27.48
N GLY A 287 -16.40 21.03 27.50
CA GLY A 287 -15.31 21.69 28.22
C GLY A 287 -15.86 22.76 29.12
N TYR A 288 -15.29 22.88 30.29
CA TYR A 288 -15.61 23.96 31.23
C TYR A 288 -14.43 24.90 31.35
N ALA A 289 -14.71 26.19 31.37
CA ALA A 289 -13.82 27.16 31.97
C ALA A 289 -13.92 26.95 33.48
N HIS A 290 -13.05 26.15 34.06
CA HIS A 290 -13.10 25.80 35.46
C HIS A 290 -12.82 27.01 36.36
N GLN A 291 -13.54 27.08 37.48
CA GLN A 291 -13.34 28.07 38.50
C GLN A 291 -12.23 27.62 39.44
N VAL A 292 -11.30 28.52 39.73
CA VAL A 292 -10.17 28.24 40.64
C VAL A 292 -10.35 29.10 41.89
N VAL A 293 -10.46 28.47 43.03
CA VAL A 293 -10.64 29.12 44.34
C VAL A 293 -9.48 28.74 45.23
N PHE A 294 -8.75 29.70 45.72
CA PHE A 294 -7.64 29.50 46.66
C PHE A 294 -8.14 29.79 48.06
N VAL A 295 -8.04 28.80 48.93
CA VAL A 295 -8.60 28.83 50.26
C VAL A 295 -7.60 28.39 51.33
N THR A 296 -7.87 28.79 52.58
CA THR A 296 -7.19 28.25 53.74
C THR A 296 -7.92 27.01 54.25
N GLN A 297 -7.33 26.24 55.16
CA GLN A 297 -8.02 25.10 55.79
C GLN A 297 -9.29 25.50 56.54
N GLU A 298 -9.38 26.73 57.04
CA GLU A 298 -10.56 27.24 57.71
C GLU A 298 -11.81 27.32 56.81
N PHE A 299 -11.61 27.43 55.49
CA PHE A 299 -12.70 27.39 54.51
C PHE A 299 -13.53 26.10 54.60
N LEU A 300 -12.84 24.98 54.84
CA LEU A 300 -13.52 23.68 54.98
C LEU A 300 -14.33 23.55 56.25
N ALA A 301 -13.97 24.31 57.28
CA ALA A 301 -14.69 24.40 58.54
C ALA A 301 -15.76 25.52 58.55
N SER A 302 -16.21 25.96 57.36
CA SER A 302 -17.15 27.05 57.17
C SER A 302 -16.69 28.41 57.73
N GLY A 303 -15.35 28.64 57.66
CA GLY A 303 -14.75 29.92 58.07
C GLY A 303 -15.28 31.10 57.26
N GLN A 304 -15.38 32.26 57.91
CA GLN A 304 -15.88 33.47 57.27
C GLN A 304 -14.85 34.06 56.29
N PHE A 305 -15.31 34.64 55.19
CA PHE A 305 -14.52 35.40 54.24
C PHE A 305 -15.10 36.80 54.00
N SER A 306 -14.22 37.79 53.78
CA SER A 306 -14.63 39.21 53.70
C SER A 306 -15.15 39.56 52.29
N ASN A 307 -16.07 40.57 52.24
CA ASN A 307 -16.60 41.07 50.97
C ASN A 307 -15.55 41.76 50.08
N ALA A 308 -14.40 42.18 50.63
CA ALA A 308 -13.32 42.78 49.88
C ALA A 308 -12.64 41.80 48.92
N SER A 309 -12.73 40.49 49.18
CA SER A 309 -12.23 39.41 48.27
C SER A 309 -13.17 39.21 47.08
N GLU A 310 -14.41 39.64 47.14
CA GLU A 310 -15.40 39.52 46.06
C GLU A 310 -15.14 40.49 44.92
N THR A 311 -14.62 41.69 45.18
CA THR A 311 -14.31 42.71 44.17
C THR A 311 -13.07 42.34 43.30
N ASN A 312 -12.20 41.46 43.82
CA ASN A 312 -11.06 40.89 43.11
C ASN A 312 -11.34 39.49 42.59
N ALA A 313 -12.53 38.95 42.85
CA ALA A 313 -12.95 37.63 42.48
C ALA A 313 -13.33 37.59 41.00
N GLY A 314 -12.43 37.37 40.10
CA GLY A 314 -12.55 37.30 38.63
C GLY A 314 -13.87 36.69 38.10
N GLY A 315 -15.05 37.18 38.56
CA GLY A 315 -16.37 36.79 38.07
C GLY A 315 -17.08 35.63 38.79
N LEU A 316 -16.59 35.17 39.95
CA LEU A 316 -17.32 34.26 40.82
C LEU A 316 -18.28 35.05 41.72
N SER A 317 -19.55 34.63 41.75
CA SER A 317 -20.52 35.22 42.69
C SER A 317 -20.28 34.66 44.10
N ARG A 318 -20.67 35.46 45.11
CA ARG A 318 -20.64 34.98 46.52
C ARG A 318 -21.41 33.68 46.70
N GLY A 319 -22.52 33.54 45.96
CA GLY A 319 -23.32 32.32 45.98
C GLY A 319 -22.57 31.09 45.53
N ASP A 320 -21.76 31.20 44.43
CA ASP A 320 -20.96 30.09 43.93
C ASP A 320 -19.87 29.67 44.93
N ILE A 321 -19.27 30.64 45.64
CA ILE A 321 -18.25 30.38 46.64
C ILE A 321 -18.84 29.68 47.88
N LEU A 322 -20.02 30.12 48.33
CA LEU A 322 -20.75 29.51 49.43
C LEU A 322 -21.22 28.09 49.09
N ASP A 323 -21.66 27.86 47.86
CA ASP A 323 -22.01 26.52 47.36
C ASP A 323 -20.79 25.57 47.38
N LEU A 324 -19.63 26.06 46.91
CA LEU A 324 -18.37 25.29 46.97
C LEU A 324 -17.94 25.03 48.43
N GLN A 325 -18.15 25.98 49.35
CA GLN A 325 -17.85 25.81 50.76
C GLN A 325 -18.77 24.77 51.42
N ASP A 326 -20.06 24.80 51.10
CA ASP A 326 -21.03 23.81 51.60
C ASP A 326 -20.66 22.39 51.07
N LEU A 327 -20.35 22.24 49.78
CA LEU A 327 -19.92 20.98 49.20
C LEU A 327 -18.63 20.48 49.85
N ALA A 328 -17.67 21.36 50.11
CA ALA A 328 -16.40 21.01 50.78
C ALA A 328 -16.63 20.53 52.21
N SER A 329 -17.48 21.25 53.00
CA SER A 329 -17.81 20.88 54.35
C SER A 329 -18.53 19.52 54.45
N ARG A 330 -19.33 19.16 53.46
CA ARG A 330 -20.01 17.85 53.32
C ARG A 330 -19.16 16.74 52.73
N ASN A 331 -17.91 17.02 52.40
CA ASN A 331 -16.98 16.05 51.79
C ASN A 331 -17.51 15.49 50.45
N GLN A 332 -18.19 16.31 49.65
CA GLN A 332 -18.76 15.96 48.37
C GLN A 332 -17.85 16.32 47.18
N LEU A 333 -16.68 16.91 47.44
CA LEU A 333 -15.67 17.21 46.47
C LEU A 333 -14.67 16.06 46.35
N THR A 334 -14.15 15.83 45.13
CA THR A 334 -13.11 14.82 44.89
C THR A 334 -11.75 15.37 45.33
N ASN A 335 -11.04 14.62 46.17
CA ASN A 335 -9.72 15.00 46.67
C ASN A 335 -8.60 14.52 45.75
N PHE A 336 -7.67 15.42 45.44
CA PHE A 336 -6.45 15.14 44.64
C PHE A 336 -5.21 15.60 45.40
N THR A 337 -4.15 14.83 45.31
CA THR A 337 -2.82 15.27 45.77
C THR A 337 -2.34 16.46 44.92
N ASN A 338 -1.36 17.24 45.40
CA ASN A 338 -0.80 18.39 44.67
C ASN A 338 -0.31 17.97 43.26
N ALA A 339 0.38 16.84 43.15
CA ALA A 339 0.89 16.34 41.87
C ALA A 339 -0.25 15.90 40.91
N GLU A 340 -1.27 15.24 41.42
CA GLU A 340 -2.46 14.87 40.62
C GLU A 340 -3.22 16.08 40.18
N CYS A 341 -3.35 17.09 41.04
CA CYS A 341 -4.00 18.33 40.74
C CYS A 341 -3.28 19.12 39.64
N ALA A 342 -1.93 19.21 39.70
CA ALA A 342 -1.12 19.83 38.67
C ALA A 342 -1.27 19.14 37.30
N ARG A 343 -1.39 17.82 37.34
CA ARG A 343 -1.58 17.01 36.14
C ARG A 343 -3.00 17.18 35.57
N GLU A 344 -4.01 17.16 36.39
CA GLU A 344 -5.41 17.19 35.97
C GLU A 344 -5.84 18.57 35.49
N PHE A 345 -5.50 19.60 36.26
CA PHE A 345 -5.94 20.98 36.00
C PHE A 345 -4.91 21.82 35.25
N GLY A 346 -3.77 21.26 34.86
CA GLY A 346 -2.76 21.95 34.04
C GLY A 346 -3.14 22.14 32.57
N GLY A 347 -4.29 21.63 32.14
CA GLY A 347 -4.82 21.75 30.78
C GLY A 347 -5.60 23.06 30.55
N VAL A 348 -5.89 23.36 29.27
CA VAL A 348 -6.64 24.55 28.85
C VAL A 348 -8.12 24.47 29.20
N TYR A 349 -8.68 23.28 29.38
CA TYR A 349 -10.09 23.02 29.71
C TYR A 349 -10.21 21.75 30.55
N GLN A 350 -11.31 21.63 31.26
CA GLN A 350 -11.70 20.45 32.01
C GLN A 350 -13.04 19.92 31.49
N SER A 351 -13.16 18.59 31.42
CA SER A 351 -14.42 17.93 31.00
C SER A 351 -15.22 17.36 32.16
N ASP A 352 -14.51 16.94 33.21
CA ASP A 352 -15.10 16.19 34.33
C ASP A 352 -15.33 17.03 35.59
N PHE A 353 -14.71 18.23 35.65
CA PHE A 353 -14.77 19.09 36.81
C PHE A 353 -15.08 20.53 36.41
N THR A 354 -15.97 21.19 37.16
CA THR A 354 -16.41 22.60 36.94
C THR A 354 -15.68 23.62 37.80
N ALA A 355 -15.19 23.20 38.96
CA ALA A 355 -14.46 24.07 39.89
C ALA A 355 -13.36 23.28 40.61
N VAL A 356 -12.28 23.96 40.93
CA VAL A 356 -11.20 23.44 41.76
C VAL A 356 -10.90 24.37 42.91
N VAL A 357 -10.87 23.81 44.10
CA VAL A 357 -10.56 24.48 45.36
C VAL A 357 -9.16 24.06 45.75
N LEU A 358 -8.21 24.99 45.74
CA LEU A 358 -6.80 24.77 46.08
C LEU A 358 -6.64 25.15 47.58
N VAL A 359 -6.32 24.15 48.38
CA VAL A 359 -6.11 24.33 49.81
C VAL A 359 -4.65 24.65 50.09
N THR A 360 -4.41 25.78 50.74
CA THR A 360 -3.05 26.27 51.03
C THR A 360 -2.79 26.24 52.54
N ASP A 361 -1.52 26.15 52.89
CA ASP A 361 -1.00 26.20 54.25
C ASP A 361 -0.98 27.62 54.88
N VAL A 362 -1.47 28.63 54.14
CA VAL A 362 -1.51 30.03 54.63
C VAL A 362 -2.47 30.15 55.81
N ILE A 363 -1.98 30.59 56.92
CA ILE A 363 -2.83 30.92 58.12
C ILE A 363 -3.28 32.37 57.97
N ALA A 364 -4.55 32.56 57.66
CA ALA A 364 -5.18 33.89 57.58
C ALA A 364 -6.44 33.91 58.50
N PRO A 365 -6.26 34.21 59.80
CA PRO A 365 -7.32 34.01 60.81
C PRO A 365 -8.58 34.86 60.60
N SER A 366 -8.56 35.85 59.72
CA SER A 366 -9.72 36.69 59.42
C SER A 366 -10.34 36.48 58.04
N ASN A 367 -9.77 35.60 57.19
CA ASN A 367 -10.28 35.40 55.84
C ASN A 367 -9.98 33.98 55.32
N ALA A 368 -10.99 33.17 55.25
CA ALA A 368 -10.89 31.80 54.76
C ALA A 368 -10.66 31.70 53.21
N LEU A 369 -10.89 32.81 52.47
CA LEU A 369 -10.74 32.92 51.05
C LEU A 369 -9.49 33.76 50.71
N VAL A 370 -8.51 33.17 50.05
CA VAL A 370 -7.27 33.84 49.68
C VAL A 370 -7.44 34.59 48.34
N GLN A 371 -7.91 33.91 47.34
CA GLN A 371 -8.09 34.45 46.00
C GLN A 371 -9.07 33.60 45.18
N THR A 372 -9.78 34.25 44.27
CA THR A 372 -10.60 33.56 43.26
C THR A 372 -10.13 33.98 41.90
N GLN A 373 -10.13 33.04 40.99
CA GLN A 373 -9.78 33.27 39.57
C GLN A 373 -10.73 32.51 38.68
N LYS A 374 -11.27 33.20 37.68
CA LYS A 374 -11.98 32.55 36.59
C LYS A 374 -10.96 32.17 35.52
N SER A 375 -10.84 30.89 35.25
CA SER A 375 -9.94 30.42 34.24
C SER A 375 -10.63 30.40 32.88
N GLY A 376 -10.11 31.20 31.96
CA GLY A 376 -10.32 31.01 30.52
C GLY A 376 -9.05 30.52 29.85
N SER A 377 -8.00 30.32 30.61
CA SER A 377 -6.68 29.87 30.17
C SER A 377 -6.07 29.03 31.28
N SER A 378 -5.31 28.04 30.92
CA SER A 378 -4.67 27.05 31.81
C SER A 378 -4.22 27.61 33.16
N LEU A 379 -4.28 26.81 34.22
CA LEU A 379 -3.61 27.04 35.50
C LEU A 379 -2.09 27.26 35.33
N ALA A 380 -1.54 26.93 34.18
CA ALA A 380 -0.11 26.98 33.90
C ALA A 380 0.61 28.30 34.19
N PRO A 381 0.07 29.51 33.93
CA PRO A 381 0.82 30.72 34.23
C PRO A 381 0.90 31.05 35.72
N PHE A 382 0.02 30.50 36.55
CA PHE A 382 -0.13 30.94 37.93
C PHE A 382 0.24 29.88 38.99
N VAL A 383 0.30 28.63 38.63
CA VAL A 383 0.18 27.54 39.59
C VAL A 383 1.28 26.49 39.49
N VAL A 384 1.89 26.29 38.31
CA VAL A 384 2.93 25.27 38.16
C VAL A 384 4.28 25.92 38.41
N ASN A 385 5.03 25.34 39.35
CA ASN A 385 6.42 25.75 39.60
C ASN A 385 7.26 25.48 38.34
N PRO A 386 7.89 26.49 37.72
CA PRO A 386 8.72 26.27 36.54
C PRO A 386 9.87 25.29 36.74
N SER A 387 10.32 25.17 38.00
CA SER A 387 11.42 24.26 38.38
C SER A 387 10.94 22.85 38.74
N ASP A 388 9.66 22.67 39.03
CA ASP A 388 9.05 21.38 39.37
C ASP A 388 7.58 21.35 38.90
N PRO A 389 7.33 20.82 37.72
CA PRO A 389 5.97 20.80 37.14
C PRO A 389 5.00 19.88 37.88
N THR A 390 5.42 19.18 38.91
CA THR A 390 4.58 18.35 39.78
C THR A 390 4.00 19.11 40.96
N GLN A 391 4.42 20.34 41.20
CA GLN A 391 3.99 21.16 42.33
C GLN A 391 3.28 22.44 41.90
N ILE A 392 2.19 22.72 42.58
CA ILE A 392 1.44 23.98 42.48
C ILE A 392 1.93 24.91 43.57
N LYS A 393 2.38 26.11 43.21
CA LYS A 393 2.78 27.17 44.14
C LYS A 393 2.12 28.51 43.75
N ILE A 394 1.64 29.24 44.78
CA ILE A 394 1.02 30.54 44.61
C ILE A 394 1.73 31.52 45.49
N ASN A 395 2.28 32.60 44.90
CA ASN A 395 2.91 33.70 45.66
C ASN A 395 3.83 33.25 46.81
N SER A 396 4.63 32.24 46.61
CA SER A 396 5.53 31.59 47.62
C SER A 396 4.86 30.60 48.58
N SER A 397 3.54 30.43 48.56
CA SER A 397 2.85 29.42 49.38
C SER A 397 2.66 28.12 48.63
N SER A 398 2.88 26.99 49.30
CA SER A 398 2.61 25.66 48.72
C SER A 398 1.09 25.37 48.80
N VAL A 399 0.61 24.61 47.85
CA VAL A 399 -0.71 23.99 47.87
C VAL A 399 -0.55 22.59 48.43
N ASP A 400 -1.29 22.26 49.47
CA ASP A 400 -1.22 20.97 50.12
C ASP A 400 -1.95 19.91 49.29
N TYR A 401 -3.18 20.18 48.91
CA TYR A 401 -4.03 19.33 48.09
C TYR A 401 -5.10 20.18 47.40
N CYS A 402 -5.85 19.59 46.49
CA CYS A 402 -7.01 20.26 45.91
C CYS A 402 -8.26 19.39 45.95
N LEU A 403 -9.40 20.10 46.00
CA LEU A 403 -10.73 19.53 45.98
C LEU A 403 -11.42 19.97 44.71
N ALA A 404 -11.99 19.04 43.96
CA ALA A 404 -12.64 19.36 42.69
C ALA A 404 -14.13 19.00 42.73
N ARG A 405 -14.96 19.88 42.15
CA ARG A 405 -16.39 19.65 41.99
C ARG A 405 -16.63 18.77 40.77
N PRO A 406 -17.06 17.49 40.94
CA PRO A 406 -17.38 16.63 39.83
C PRO A 406 -18.66 17.08 39.12
N GLU A 407 -18.70 16.85 37.81
CA GLU A 407 -19.89 17.10 37.00
C GLU A 407 -20.34 15.78 36.37
N ASP A 408 -21.41 15.18 36.88
CA ASP A 408 -21.83 13.81 36.60
C ASP A 408 -22.52 13.59 35.24
N ARG A 409 -22.79 14.60 34.43
CA ARG A 409 -23.77 14.44 33.33
C ARG A 409 -23.43 15.11 31.99
N ASN A 410 -22.20 15.23 31.63
CA ASN A 410 -21.89 15.85 30.35
C ASN A 410 -21.64 14.82 29.26
N PRO A 411 -22.60 14.67 28.34
CA PRO A 411 -22.45 13.71 27.24
C PRO A 411 -21.43 14.21 26.23
N CYS A 412 -20.50 13.33 25.85
CA CYS A 412 -19.75 13.46 24.62
C CYS A 412 -20.66 13.25 23.43
N THR A 413 -20.37 13.90 22.31
CA THR A 413 -21.14 13.73 21.09
C THR A 413 -20.25 13.27 19.94
N VAL A 414 -20.82 12.44 19.06
CA VAL A 414 -20.22 12.10 17.78
C VAL A 414 -20.97 12.85 16.70
N VAL A 415 -20.25 13.63 15.93
CA VAL A 415 -20.80 14.55 14.93
C VAL A 415 -20.42 14.07 13.55
N LEU A 416 -21.41 14.05 12.65
CA LEU A 416 -21.26 13.82 11.23
C LEU A 416 -21.38 15.17 10.51
N ASN A 417 -20.35 15.54 9.75
CA ASN A 417 -20.40 16.73 8.91
C ASN A 417 -21.08 16.42 7.58
N GLY A 418 -22.33 16.78 7.46
CA GLY A 418 -23.16 16.52 6.28
C GLY A 418 -22.70 17.30 5.06
N SER A 419 -22.10 18.49 5.22
CA SER A 419 -21.56 19.26 4.09
C SER A 419 -20.39 18.53 3.44
N LEU A 420 -19.46 17.98 4.23
CA LEU A 420 -18.35 17.17 3.73
C LEU A 420 -18.85 15.85 3.12
N LEU A 421 -19.88 15.24 3.71
CA LEU A 421 -20.50 14.03 3.16
C LEU A 421 -21.15 14.30 1.78
N GLY A 422 -21.76 15.48 1.60
CA GLY A 422 -22.26 15.93 0.29
C GLY A 422 -21.14 16.05 -0.76
N VAL A 423 -20.00 16.62 -0.39
CA VAL A 423 -18.82 16.70 -1.26
C VAL A 423 -18.32 15.29 -1.63
N ILE A 424 -18.29 14.36 -0.67
CA ILE A 424 -17.93 12.95 -0.91
C ILE A 424 -18.88 12.30 -1.92
N ALA A 425 -20.18 12.49 -1.79
CA ALA A 425 -21.15 11.94 -2.72
C ALA A 425 -20.92 12.46 -4.15
N ILE A 426 -20.60 13.74 -4.32
CA ILE A 426 -20.25 14.33 -5.61
C ILE A 426 -18.96 13.73 -6.16
N LEU A 427 -17.89 13.63 -5.37
CA LEU A 427 -16.62 13.06 -5.82
C LEU A 427 -16.76 11.58 -6.20
N ASN A 428 -17.52 10.80 -5.44
CA ASN A 428 -17.81 9.41 -5.79
C ASN A 428 -18.64 9.31 -7.07
N LEU A 429 -19.64 10.17 -7.26
CA LEU A 429 -20.44 10.23 -8.49
C LEU A 429 -19.54 10.54 -9.69
N VAL A 430 -18.67 11.53 -9.59
CA VAL A 430 -17.72 11.91 -10.65
C VAL A 430 -16.79 10.73 -10.95
N SER A 431 -16.24 10.07 -9.93
CA SER A 431 -15.35 8.93 -10.10
C SER A 431 -16.05 7.75 -10.79
N VAL A 432 -17.23 7.35 -10.31
CA VAL A 432 -18.01 6.24 -10.88
C VAL A 432 -18.44 6.55 -12.31
N SER A 433 -18.87 7.80 -12.60
CA SER A 433 -19.24 8.24 -13.94
C SER A 433 -18.05 8.22 -14.90
N ALA A 434 -16.87 8.68 -14.45
CA ALA A 434 -15.65 8.64 -15.26
C ALA A 434 -15.19 7.19 -15.53
N ILE A 435 -15.24 6.31 -14.54
CA ILE A 435 -14.92 4.87 -14.72
C ILE A 435 -15.95 4.23 -15.66
N GLY A 436 -17.23 4.57 -15.52
CA GLY A 436 -18.30 4.15 -16.44
C GLY A 436 -18.06 4.61 -17.86
N ALA A 437 -17.63 5.86 -18.06
CA ALA A 437 -17.27 6.39 -19.38
C ALA A 437 -16.11 5.60 -20.01
N VAL A 438 -15.10 5.23 -19.24
CA VAL A 438 -14.01 4.33 -19.69
C VAL A 438 -14.57 2.97 -20.14
N TYR A 439 -15.51 2.40 -19.41
CA TYR A 439 -16.08 1.10 -19.72
C TYR A 439 -16.94 1.11 -21.00
N PHE A 440 -17.81 2.11 -21.16
CA PHE A 440 -18.81 2.13 -22.24
C PHE A 440 -18.33 2.81 -23.53
N PHE A 441 -17.51 3.84 -23.43
CA PHE A 441 -17.18 4.71 -24.57
C PHE A 441 -15.76 4.51 -25.12
N THR A 442 -14.94 3.61 -24.55
CA THR A 442 -13.58 3.40 -25.05
C THR A 442 -13.46 2.14 -25.89
N GLY A 443 -13.00 2.32 -27.16
CA GLY A 443 -12.73 1.24 -28.10
C GLY A 443 -11.25 0.83 -28.20
N PHE A 444 -10.36 1.29 -27.28
CA PHE A 444 -8.96 0.96 -27.33
C PHE A 444 -8.66 -0.42 -26.71
N GLU A 445 -7.62 -1.09 -27.21
CA GLU A 445 -7.13 -2.34 -26.68
C GLU A 445 -5.71 -2.13 -26.06
N PRO A 446 -5.65 -1.90 -24.75
CA PRO A 446 -4.37 -1.66 -24.08
C PRO A 446 -3.64 -2.97 -23.83
N LEU A 447 -2.31 -2.95 -23.91
CA LEU A 447 -1.45 -4.03 -23.49
C LEU A 447 -1.17 -3.89 -21.98
N VAL A 448 -2.08 -4.40 -21.15
CA VAL A 448 -2.08 -4.13 -19.71
C VAL A 448 -1.15 -5.09 -18.96
N THR A 449 -1.11 -6.35 -19.37
CA THR A 449 -0.26 -7.37 -18.78
C THR A 449 0.98 -7.64 -19.63
N LEU A 450 1.96 -8.30 -19.03
CA LEU A 450 3.12 -8.79 -19.76
C LEU A 450 2.72 -9.72 -20.89
N GLY A 451 1.79 -10.65 -20.63
CA GLY A 451 1.31 -11.61 -21.63
C GLY A 451 0.61 -10.95 -22.82
N ASP A 452 -0.08 -9.80 -22.63
CA ASP A 452 -0.64 -9.05 -23.76
C ASP A 452 0.45 -8.53 -24.69
N ALA A 453 1.52 -7.98 -24.11
CA ALA A 453 2.67 -7.49 -24.87
C ALA A 453 3.38 -8.62 -25.58
N LEU A 454 3.67 -9.71 -24.89
CA LEU A 454 4.33 -10.89 -25.48
C LEU A 454 3.46 -11.48 -26.61
N ALA A 455 2.16 -11.69 -26.40
CA ALA A 455 1.26 -12.21 -27.42
C ALA A 455 1.22 -11.32 -28.67
N SER A 456 1.17 -10.00 -28.50
CA SER A 456 1.15 -9.03 -29.60
C SER A 456 2.47 -9.04 -30.38
N PHE A 457 3.63 -9.05 -29.69
CA PHE A 457 4.93 -8.94 -30.34
C PHE A 457 5.49 -10.29 -30.81
N ILE A 458 5.03 -11.42 -30.27
CA ILE A 458 5.29 -12.75 -30.84
C ILE A 458 4.50 -12.94 -32.14
N SER A 459 3.22 -12.50 -32.19
CA SER A 459 2.41 -12.57 -33.42
C SER A 459 3.01 -11.72 -34.53
N GLN A 460 3.37 -10.46 -34.23
CA GLN A 460 3.95 -9.51 -35.16
C GLN A 460 5.19 -8.87 -34.54
N PRO A 461 6.40 -9.34 -34.86
CA PRO A 461 7.64 -8.79 -34.30
C PRO A 461 7.86 -7.32 -34.63
N ASP A 462 8.49 -6.60 -33.72
CA ASP A 462 8.81 -5.18 -33.86
C ASP A 462 10.04 -5.00 -34.76
N HIS A 463 9.88 -4.29 -35.86
CA HIS A 463 10.96 -4.06 -36.84
C HIS A 463 12.14 -3.26 -36.26
N THR A 464 11.90 -2.41 -35.25
CA THR A 464 12.93 -1.55 -34.64
C THR A 464 13.90 -2.31 -33.74
N THR A 465 13.53 -3.52 -33.29
CA THR A 465 14.32 -4.37 -32.40
C THR A 465 14.83 -5.66 -33.09
N ARG A 466 14.67 -5.76 -34.39
CA ARG A 466 15.13 -6.93 -35.17
C ARG A 466 16.65 -7.08 -35.14
N GLY A 467 17.15 -8.27 -34.79
CA GLY A 467 18.59 -8.57 -34.74
C GLY A 467 19.28 -8.00 -33.48
N ILE A 468 18.58 -7.84 -32.39
CA ILE A 468 19.10 -7.36 -31.09
C ILE A 468 18.41 -8.10 -29.93
N CYS A 469 18.50 -9.42 -29.89
CA CYS A 469 17.73 -10.23 -28.92
C CYS A 469 18.16 -10.06 -27.44
N LEU A 470 19.38 -9.56 -27.16
CA LEU A 470 19.88 -9.30 -25.79
C LEU A 470 19.93 -7.79 -25.43
N LEU A 471 19.01 -6.99 -25.95
CA LEU A 471 18.92 -5.56 -25.63
C LEU A 471 18.60 -5.35 -24.15
N ASP A 472 19.38 -4.49 -23.48
CA ASP A 472 19.17 -4.07 -22.10
C ASP A 472 18.67 -2.62 -22.00
N LYS A 473 18.01 -2.28 -20.92
CA LYS A 473 17.54 -0.90 -20.67
C LYS A 473 18.69 0.10 -20.59
N THR A 474 19.87 -0.34 -20.22
CA THR A 474 21.08 0.49 -20.20
C THR A 474 21.49 0.87 -21.62
N ASP A 475 21.44 -0.09 -22.55
CA ASP A 475 21.72 0.14 -23.98
C ASP A 475 20.72 1.15 -24.59
N VAL A 476 19.45 0.97 -24.26
CA VAL A 476 18.39 1.90 -24.70
C VAL A 476 18.66 3.32 -24.20
N LYS A 477 19.06 3.50 -22.94
CA LYS A 477 19.40 4.81 -22.36
C LYS A 477 20.65 5.44 -22.95
N GLN A 478 21.61 4.62 -23.36
CA GLN A 478 22.87 5.05 -24.00
C GLN A 478 22.73 5.29 -25.51
N GLY A 479 21.51 5.16 -26.05
CA GLY A 479 21.26 5.35 -27.48
C GLY A 479 21.74 4.21 -28.37
N ARG A 480 22.14 3.08 -27.80
CA ARG A 480 22.60 1.89 -28.54
C ARG A 480 21.46 1.07 -29.15
N TRP A 481 20.25 1.52 -29.05
CA TRP A 481 19.10 0.90 -29.68
C TRP A 481 19.19 1.02 -31.21
N GLY A 482 19.35 -0.08 -31.91
CA GLY A 482 19.52 -0.16 -33.35
C GLY A 482 20.92 -0.56 -33.80
N TYR A 483 21.90 -0.68 -32.90
CA TYR A 483 23.17 -1.28 -33.22
C TYR A 483 23.01 -2.82 -33.23
N ARG A 484 23.27 -3.42 -34.37
CA ARG A 484 23.15 -4.88 -34.62
C ARG A 484 24.48 -5.61 -34.35
N GLU A 485 25.08 -5.36 -33.21
CA GLU A 485 26.26 -6.08 -32.79
C GLU A 485 25.85 -7.28 -31.96
N ALA A 486 26.49 -8.43 -32.22
CA ALA A 486 26.29 -9.62 -31.43
C ALA A 486 26.75 -9.37 -29.99
N LYS A 487 25.89 -9.69 -29.04
CA LYS A 487 26.15 -9.49 -27.61
C LYS A 487 26.37 -10.85 -26.93
N TYR A 488 27.43 -10.94 -26.15
CA TYR A 488 27.69 -12.11 -25.32
C TYR A 488 26.89 -11.99 -24.03
N TRP A 489 26.31 -13.11 -23.62
CA TRP A 489 25.59 -13.10 -22.35
C TRP A 489 26.55 -13.41 -21.20
N THR A 490 26.55 -12.56 -20.17
CA THR A 490 27.31 -12.76 -18.93
C THR A 490 26.38 -13.14 -17.81
N SER A 491 26.62 -14.31 -17.22
CA SER A 491 25.86 -14.75 -16.06
C SER A 491 26.06 -13.84 -14.85
N ARG A 492 24.98 -13.33 -14.29
CA ARG A 492 25.01 -12.53 -13.05
C ARG A 492 23.80 -12.87 -12.20
N ASP A 493 24.01 -12.96 -10.88
CA ASP A 493 22.92 -13.05 -9.93
C ASP A 493 22.18 -11.72 -9.84
N HIS A 494 20.86 -11.78 -9.89
CA HIS A 494 20.00 -10.61 -9.76
C HIS A 494 19.07 -10.73 -8.57
N PHE A 495 18.88 -9.62 -7.88
CA PHE A 495 17.89 -9.48 -6.82
C PHE A 495 16.69 -8.67 -7.31
N TRP A 496 15.53 -8.89 -6.70
CA TRP A 496 14.32 -8.20 -7.10
C TRP A 496 14.41 -6.68 -6.91
N PHE A 497 15.18 -6.20 -5.92
CA PHE A 497 15.36 -4.75 -5.70
C PHE A 497 16.02 -4.01 -6.89
N GLN A 498 16.70 -4.72 -7.78
CA GLN A 498 17.33 -4.16 -9.00
C GLN A 498 16.30 -3.93 -10.12
N THR A 499 15.10 -4.51 -9.99
CA THR A 499 14.07 -4.44 -11.01
C THR A 499 13.45 -3.05 -11.15
N PRO A 500 13.04 -2.32 -10.09
CA PRO A 500 12.49 -0.98 -10.25
C PRO A 500 13.55 0.03 -10.65
N GLY A 501 13.14 1.04 -11.43
CA GLY A 501 14.04 2.15 -11.77
C GLY A 501 14.32 3.06 -10.57
N LEU A 502 15.45 3.78 -10.58
CA LEU A 502 15.83 4.72 -9.53
C LEU A 502 14.76 5.77 -9.22
N THR A 503 14.04 6.25 -10.24
CA THR A 503 12.94 7.22 -10.06
C THR A 503 11.82 6.66 -9.20
N LEU A 504 11.47 5.36 -9.38
CA LEU A 504 10.43 4.72 -8.59
C LEU A 504 10.88 4.49 -7.15
N TRP A 505 12.14 4.09 -6.95
CA TRP A 505 12.76 3.98 -5.64
C TRP A 505 12.82 5.33 -4.90
N SER A 506 13.23 6.41 -5.59
CA SER A 506 13.29 7.76 -5.00
C SER A 506 11.91 8.25 -4.60
N PHE A 507 10.90 8.01 -5.44
CA PHE A 507 9.52 8.39 -5.14
C PHE A 507 8.95 7.59 -3.96
N TRP A 508 9.19 6.27 -3.92
CA TRP A 508 8.79 5.44 -2.80
C TRP A 508 9.45 5.86 -1.50
N LEU A 509 10.77 6.09 -1.53
CA LEU A 509 11.53 6.54 -0.36
C LEU A 509 11.00 7.89 0.17
N LEU A 510 10.73 8.83 -0.72
CA LEU A 510 10.16 10.13 -0.36
C LEU A 510 8.80 9.97 0.32
N THR A 511 7.89 9.18 -0.27
CA THR A 511 6.54 8.97 0.26
C THR A 511 6.53 8.17 1.57
N TRP A 512 7.55 7.35 1.83
CA TRP A 512 7.72 6.62 3.09
C TRP A 512 8.42 7.47 4.16
N ALA A 513 9.51 8.16 3.80
CA ALA A 513 10.32 8.92 4.75
C ALA A 513 9.61 10.18 5.28
N THR A 514 8.82 10.85 4.42
CA THR A 514 8.12 12.09 4.84
C THR A 514 7.14 11.84 6.00
N PRO A 515 6.16 10.91 5.93
CA PRO A 515 5.26 10.65 7.05
C PRO A 515 6.00 10.08 8.27
N ALA A 516 7.05 9.30 8.08
CA ALA A 516 7.88 8.80 9.18
C ALA A 516 8.61 9.94 9.91
N ALA A 517 9.22 10.87 9.17
CA ALA A 517 9.90 12.03 9.74
C ALA A 517 8.92 12.97 10.48
N LEU A 518 7.74 13.23 9.91
CA LEU A 518 6.71 14.05 10.54
C LEU A 518 6.19 13.40 11.84
N ALA A 519 5.95 12.09 11.84
CA ALA A 519 5.52 11.37 13.04
C ALA A 519 6.62 11.35 14.12
N ALA A 520 7.88 11.15 13.74
CA ALA A 520 9.02 11.19 14.66
C ALA A 520 9.23 12.61 15.24
N ALA A 521 9.11 13.66 14.42
CA ALA A 521 9.17 15.03 14.88
C ALA A 521 8.03 15.36 15.86
N ALA A 522 6.81 14.92 15.57
CA ALA A 522 5.67 15.08 16.47
C ALA A 522 5.85 14.37 17.81
N LEU A 523 6.55 13.23 17.83
CA LEU A 523 6.93 12.52 19.06
C LEU A 523 8.02 13.25 19.84
N ALA A 524 9.05 13.73 19.16
CA ALA A 524 10.20 14.40 19.77
C ALA A 524 9.83 15.74 20.45
N THR A 525 8.82 16.45 19.94
CA THR A 525 8.34 17.72 20.51
C THR A 525 7.47 17.55 21.74
N ARG A 526 7.19 16.32 22.19
CA ARG A 526 6.43 16.04 23.40
C ARG A 526 7.30 16.13 24.65
N PRO A 527 6.82 16.72 25.74
CA PRO A 527 7.42 16.47 27.05
C PRO A 527 7.28 15.00 27.41
N PRO A 528 8.21 14.43 28.17
CA PRO A 528 8.19 13.03 28.57
C PRO A 528 6.86 12.69 29.24
N PRO A 529 6.30 11.49 29.05
CA PRO A 529 5.08 11.06 29.69
C PRO A 529 5.33 10.94 31.21
N SER A 530 4.91 11.93 31.95
CA SER A 530 4.83 11.82 33.38
C SER A 530 3.61 10.96 33.73
N ALA A 531 3.87 9.67 33.98
CA ALA A 531 2.95 8.64 34.48
C ALA A 531 2.11 7.82 33.47
N PRO A 532 1.99 6.48 33.73
CA PRO A 532 1.40 5.50 32.79
C PRO A 532 -0.12 5.36 32.85
N SER A 533 -0.88 6.28 33.39
CA SER A 533 -2.30 6.04 33.69
C SER A 533 -3.27 7.17 33.36
N ALA A 534 -2.99 8.01 32.40
CA ALA A 534 -4.01 8.94 31.95
C ALA A 534 -4.32 8.70 30.48
N ALA A 535 -5.60 8.67 30.15
CA ALA A 535 -6.04 8.82 28.76
C ALA A 535 -5.22 9.97 28.14
N PRO A 536 -4.62 9.79 26.96
CA PRO A 536 -3.78 10.81 26.39
C PRO A 536 -4.62 12.05 26.17
N SER A 537 -4.48 13.06 27.04
CA SER A 537 -5.05 14.37 26.76
C SER A 537 -4.37 14.85 25.47
N PRO A 538 -5.08 14.92 24.35
CA PRO A 538 -4.52 15.36 23.11
C PRO A 538 -4.07 16.80 23.31
N ARG A 539 -2.78 17.09 23.18
CA ARG A 539 -2.34 18.48 23.06
C ARG A 539 -2.93 19.02 21.77
N ALA A 540 -4.02 19.76 21.91
CA ALA A 540 -4.57 20.49 20.80
C ALA A 540 -3.62 21.66 20.50
N LEU A 541 -3.17 21.77 19.24
CA LEU A 541 -2.70 23.03 18.70
C LEU A 541 -3.96 23.88 18.43
N PRO A 542 -4.29 24.85 19.28
CA PRO A 542 -5.45 25.69 19.01
C PRO A 542 -5.18 26.50 17.75
N LEU A 543 -6.06 26.39 16.78
CA LEU A 543 -6.02 27.27 15.63
C LEU A 543 -6.56 28.63 16.05
N PRO A 544 -5.84 29.72 15.77
CA PRO A 544 -6.30 31.06 16.14
C PRO A 544 -7.67 31.34 15.51
N ASN A 545 -8.56 31.94 16.29
CA ASN A 545 -9.91 32.39 15.92
C ASN A 545 -10.99 31.30 15.70
N GLY A 546 -10.94 30.16 16.40
CA GLY A 546 -12.06 29.20 16.38
C GLY A 546 -12.49 28.76 14.98
N GLY A 547 -11.54 28.43 14.11
CA GLY A 547 -11.78 28.07 12.71
C GLY A 547 -12.97 27.12 12.54
N ALA A 548 -13.68 27.23 11.42
CA ALA A 548 -14.82 26.36 11.13
C ALA A 548 -14.42 24.90 11.32
N ARG A 549 -15.19 24.11 12.08
CA ARG A 549 -14.89 22.70 12.43
C ARG A 549 -14.52 21.88 11.22
N ALA A 550 -15.25 22.05 10.09
CA ALA A 550 -14.93 21.36 8.83
C ALA A 550 -13.52 21.65 8.33
N GLY A 551 -13.04 22.90 8.43
CA GLY A 551 -11.68 23.27 8.02
C GLY A 551 -10.61 22.59 8.88
N VAL A 552 -10.80 22.59 10.21
CA VAL A 552 -9.88 21.91 11.14
C VAL A 552 -9.86 20.41 10.90
N ALA A 553 -11.02 19.78 10.65
CA ALA A 553 -11.14 18.37 10.32
C ALA A 553 -10.38 18.02 9.04
N ILE A 554 -10.49 18.84 7.99
CA ILE A 554 -9.74 18.64 6.73
C ILE A 554 -8.24 18.74 6.98
N VAL A 555 -7.77 19.74 7.75
CA VAL A 555 -6.33 19.88 8.04
C VAL A 555 -5.81 18.69 8.85
N ALA A 556 -6.56 18.20 9.85
CA ALA A 556 -6.21 17.00 10.60
C ALA A 556 -6.14 15.74 9.72
N ALA A 557 -6.94 15.68 8.65
CA ALA A 557 -6.98 14.56 7.72
C ALA A 557 -5.93 14.66 6.58
N LEU A 558 -5.26 15.80 6.37
CA LEU A 558 -4.25 15.97 5.31
C LEU A 558 -3.15 14.91 5.27
N PRO A 559 -2.66 14.35 6.40
CA PRO A 559 -1.66 13.29 6.37
C PRO A 559 -2.07 12.06 5.57
N HIS A 560 -3.38 11.80 5.35
CA HIS A 560 -3.87 10.71 4.51
C HIS A 560 -3.51 10.88 3.02
N LEU A 561 -3.15 12.10 2.55
CA LEU A 561 -2.56 12.30 1.22
C LEU A 561 -1.22 11.59 1.08
N LEU A 562 -0.36 11.70 2.09
CA LEU A 562 0.95 11.03 2.09
C LEU A 562 0.77 9.51 2.13
N LEU A 563 -0.23 9.05 2.88
CA LEU A 563 -0.55 7.62 2.93
C LEU A 563 -1.07 7.10 1.59
N ALA A 564 -1.91 7.87 0.89
CA ALA A 564 -2.37 7.53 -0.47
C ALA A 564 -1.19 7.46 -1.46
N ALA A 565 -0.28 8.44 -1.42
CA ALA A 565 0.91 8.44 -2.26
C ALA A 565 1.85 7.25 -1.95
N LEU A 566 2.00 6.89 -0.67
CA LEU A 566 2.76 5.71 -0.24
C LEU A 566 2.12 4.41 -0.74
N TYR A 567 0.79 4.29 -0.69
CA TYR A 567 0.09 3.13 -1.25
C TYR A 567 0.35 2.98 -2.75
N LEU A 568 0.18 4.05 -3.53
CA LEU A 568 0.36 4.02 -4.98
C LEU A 568 1.81 3.70 -5.37
N SER A 569 2.79 4.29 -4.68
CA SER A 569 4.21 4.03 -4.94
C SER A 569 4.62 2.61 -4.53
N THR A 570 4.12 2.10 -3.40
CA THR A 570 4.36 0.72 -2.95
C THR A 570 3.74 -0.28 -3.94
N ASN A 571 2.51 -0.04 -4.38
CA ASN A 571 1.86 -0.90 -5.38
C ASN A 571 2.65 -0.94 -6.69
N ALA A 572 3.09 0.21 -7.22
CA ALA A 572 3.88 0.29 -8.45
C ALA A 572 5.25 -0.42 -8.31
N LEU A 573 5.92 -0.26 -7.16
CA LEU A 573 7.21 -0.88 -6.90
C LEU A 573 7.09 -2.41 -6.82
N LEU A 574 6.11 -2.92 -6.08
CA LEU A 574 5.85 -4.36 -6.00
C LEU A 574 5.40 -4.94 -7.34
N SER A 575 4.60 -4.18 -8.12
CA SER A 575 4.23 -4.59 -9.48
C SER A 575 5.47 -4.75 -10.37
N SER A 576 6.49 -3.91 -10.23
CA SER A 576 7.76 -4.07 -10.96
C SER A 576 8.50 -5.36 -10.58
N TYR A 577 8.48 -5.77 -9.31
CA TYR A 577 9.07 -7.02 -8.85
C TYR A 577 8.40 -8.21 -9.53
N TYR A 578 7.07 -8.25 -9.47
CA TYR A 578 6.31 -9.37 -10.01
C TYR A 578 6.30 -9.42 -11.53
N LEU A 579 6.36 -8.27 -12.21
CA LEU A 579 6.54 -8.20 -13.66
C LEU A 579 7.85 -8.91 -14.10
N SER A 580 8.97 -8.58 -13.45
CA SER A 580 10.25 -9.18 -13.73
C SER A 580 10.29 -10.67 -13.38
N HIS A 581 9.65 -11.03 -12.25
CA HIS A 581 9.53 -12.44 -11.86
C HIS A 581 8.71 -13.23 -12.87
N GLU A 582 7.57 -12.71 -13.34
CA GLU A 582 6.74 -13.36 -14.35
C GLU A 582 7.54 -13.57 -15.66
N LEU A 583 8.25 -12.54 -16.11
CA LEU A 583 9.08 -12.66 -17.31
C LEU A 583 10.22 -13.69 -17.14
N SER A 584 10.87 -13.70 -15.98
CA SER A 584 12.00 -14.60 -15.70
C SER A 584 11.62 -16.08 -15.69
N GLN A 585 10.35 -16.41 -15.44
CA GLN A 585 9.89 -17.81 -15.43
C GLN A 585 9.94 -18.48 -16.81
N TYR A 586 9.83 -17.71 -17.89
CA TYR A 586 9.89 -18.23 -19.26
C TYR A 586 11.29 -18.67 -19.69
N ALA A 587 12.34 -18.22 -18.99
CA ALA A 587 13.73 -18.65 -19.27
C ALA A 587 14.16 -19.87 -18.45
N LEU A 588 13.27 -20.48 -17.69
CA LEU A 588 13.59 -21.67 -16.91
C LEU A 588 13.58 -22.90 -17.83
N PRO A 589 14.64 -23.75 -17.78
CA PRO A 589 14.79 -24.89 -18.68
C PRO A 589 13.70 -25.93 -18.49
N GLY A 590 13.20 -26.46 -19.60
CA GLY A 590 12.17 -27.50 -19.61
C GLY A 590 10.79 -27.02 -19.15
N ILE A 591 10.58 -25.72 -19.02
CA ILE A 591 9.29 -25.12 -18.63
C ILE A 591 8.78 -24.27 -19.78
N SER A 592 7.62 -24.64 -20.33
CA SER A 592 6.84 -23.81 -21.23
C SER A 592 5.56 -23.37 -20.52
N LEU A 593 5.26 -22.07 -20.56
CA LEU A 593 4.16 -21.47 -19.83
C LEU A 593 3.15 -20.80 -20.77
N PRO A 594 1.84 -20.86 -20.44
CA PRO A 594 0.84 -20.12 -21.17
C PRO A 594 1.00 -18.60 -20.93
N LEU A 595 0.72 -17.78 -21.93
CA LEU A 595 0.70 -16.34 -21.79
C LEU A 595 -0.53 -15.89 -20.97
N ARG A 596 -0.31 -15.10 -19.94
CA ARG A 596 -1.36 -14.52 -19.11
C ARG A 596 -1.80 -13.17 -19.66
N VAL A 597 -2.90 -13.18 -20.40
CA VAL A 597 -3.43 -12.00 -21.08
C VAL A 597 -4.51 -11.30 -20.25
N SER A 598 -4.69 -10.01 -20.47
CA SER A 598 -5.76 -9.22 -19.87
C SER A 598 -7.06 -9.25 -20.72
N SER A 599 -7.05 -9.87 -21.89
CA SER A 599 -8.22 -10.04 -22.72
C SER A 599 -9.27 -10.93 -22.04
N GLY A 600 -10.53 -10.58 -22.18
CA GLY A 600 -11.65 -11.42 -21.73
C GLY A 600 -11.88 -12.68 -22.56
N ARG A 601 -11.14 -12.84 -23.67
CA ARG A 601 -11.24 -13.98 -24.60
C ARG A 601 -9.81 -14.49 -24.88
N PRO A 602 -9.26 -15.33 -23.99
CA PRO A 602 -7.98 -15.97 -24.26
C PRO A 602 -8.11 -16.93 -25.45
N ARG A 603 -7.06 -17.02 -26.26
CA ARG A 603 -6.99 -17.91 -27.43
C ARG A 603 -5.98 -19.02 -27.15
N GLY A 604 -6.24 -20.22 -27.67
CA GLY A 604 -5.36 -21.37 -27.49
C GLY A 604 -5.15 -21.71 -26.01
N THR A 605 -3.91 -21.79 -25.58
CA THR A 605 -3.52 -22.08 -24.18
C THR A 605 -3.44 -20.83 -23.29
N GLN A 606 -3.67 -19.63 -23.84
CA GLN A 606 -3.63 -18.40 -23.08
C GLN A 606 -4.55 -18.45 -21.85
N THR A 607 -4.11 -17.84 -20.76
CA THR A 607 -4.90 -17.68 -19.54
C THR A 607 -5.31 -16.23 -19.34
N THR A 608 -6.48 -15.99 -18.75
CA THR A 608 -6.94 -14.63 -18.42
C THR A 608 -7.01 -14.43 -16.93
N SER A 609 -6.74 -13.21 -16.47
CA SER A 609 -6.79 -12.84 -15.06
C SER A 609 -7.52 -11.53 -14.87
N LEU A 610 -8.32 -11.47 -13.80
CA LEU A 610 -8.94 -10.24 -13.32
C LEU A 610 -7.88 -9.31 -12.69
N TYR A 611 -6.86 -9.88 -12.08
CA TYR A 611 -5.73 -9.16 -11.48
C TYR A 611 -4.66 -8.92 -12.53
N LEU A 612 -4.17 -7.69 -12.63
CA LEU A 612 -3.26 -7.30 -13.68
C LEU A 612 -1.85 -7.86 -13.44
N THR A 613 -1.02 -7.22 -12.66
CA THR A 613 0.37 -7.66 -12.41
C THR A 613 0.57 -8.20 -11.01
N LEU A 614 -0.02 -7.52 -10.01
CA LEU A 614 0.17 -7.89 -8.61
C LEU A 614 -0.69 -9.11 -8.24
N PRO A 615 -0.11 -10.16 -7.61
CA PRO A 615 -0.86 -11.32 -7.16
C PRO A 615 -1.93 -10.97 -6.12
N ARG A 616 -3.05 -11.68 -6.16
CA ARG A 616 -4.19 -11.47 -5.24
C ARG A 616 -3.83 -11.45 -3.77
N PRO A 617 -3.09 -12.44 -3.22
CA PRO A 617 -2.79 -12.46 -1.80
C PRO A 617 -2.05 -11.20 -1.36
N LEU A 618 -1.11 -10.72 -2.17
CA LEU A 618 -0.35 -9.53 -1.88
C LEU A 618 -1.19 -8.26 -2.02
N SER A 619 -2.09 -8.19 -3.01
CA SER A 619 -3.04 -7.08 -3.15
C SER A 619 -3.94 -6.95 -1.93
N TRP A 620 -4.48 -8.07 -1.42
CA TRP A 620 -5.32 -8.08 -0.22
C TRP A 620 -4.52 -7.72 1.03
N LEU A 621 -3.29 -8.23 1.16
CA LEU A 621 -2.39 -7.86 2.25
C LEU A 621 -2.11 -6.35 2.27
N LEU A 622 -1.85 -5.75 1.10
CA LEU A 622 -1.66 -4.30 0.99
C LEU A 622 -2.91 -3.52 1.38
N LEU A 623 -4.09 -3.94 0.93
CA LEU A 623 -5.35 -3.30 1.33
C LEU A 623 -5.54 -3.33 2.85
N ALA A 624 -5.35 -4.49 3.48
CA ALA A 624 -5.47 -4.63 4.93
C ALA A 624 -4.43 -3.79 5.69
N LEU A 625 -3.18 -3.79 5.25
CA LEU A 625 -2.09 -3.05 5.87
C LEU A 625 -2.32 -1.53 5.76
N PHE A 626 -2.75 -1.03 4.61
CA PHE A 626 -3.01 0.40 4.42
C PHE A 626 -4.32 0.85 5.05
N ALA A 627 -5.33 -0.01 5.17
CA ALA A 627 -6.52 0.27 5.99
C ALA A 627 -6.14 0.42 7.47
N ALA A 628 -5.27 -0.47 7.98
CA ALA A 628 -4.75 -0.38 9.35
C ALA A 628 -3.91 0.89 9.57
N LEU A 629 -3.02 1.24 8.61
CA LEU A 629 -2.26 2.49 8.65
C LEU A 629 -3.17 3.72 8.68
N GLY A 630 -4.22 3.75 7.87
CA GLY A 630 -5.20 4.84 7.86
C GLY A 630 -5.95 4.96 9.18
N LEU A 631 -6.41 3.84 9.75
CA LEU A 631 -7.06 3.79 11.05
C LEU A 631 -6.14 4.32 12.17
N VAL A 632 -4.91 3.84 12.21
CA VAL A 632 -3.93 4.27 13.21
C VAL A 632 -3.61 5.76 13.03
N LEU A 633 -3.47 6.25 11.79
CA LEU A 633 -3.21 7.65 11.49
C LEU A 633 -4.37 8.55 11.94
N SER A 634 -5.64 8.15 11.70
CA SER A 634 -6.83 8.88 12.16
C SER A 634 -6.89 9.02 13.69
N ASN A 635 -6.35 8.02 14.42
CA ASN A 635 -6.25 8.06 15.88
C ASN A 635 -4.94 8.72 16.37
N ALA A 636 -3.89 8.75 15.56
CA ALA A 636 -2.62 9.41 15.88
C ALA A 636 -2.72 10.94 15.78
N VAL A 637 -3.53 11.45 14.83
CA VAL A 637 -3.70 12.87 14.55
C VAL A 637 -5.21 13.20 14.55
N PRO A 638 -5.90 13.05 15.71
CA PRO A 638 -7.33 13.33 15.76
C PRO A 638 -7.62 14.83 15.74
N MET A 639 -8.76 15.19 15.15
CA MET A 639 -9.38 16.49 15.42
C MET A 639 -9.91 16.50 16.86
N VAL A 640 -9.58 17.55 17.60
CA VAL A 640 -10.10 17.83 18.93
C VAL A 640 -11.08 18.98 18.84
N SER A 641 -12.31 18.76 19.24
CA SER A 641 -13.34 19.80 19.32
C SER A 641 -13.93 19.80 20.72
N VAL A 642 -13.88 20.95 21.38
CA VAL A 642 -14.37 21.13 22.74
C VAL A 642 -15.48 22.18 22.71
N ASP A 643 -16.67 21.77 23.10
CA ASP A 643 -17.80 22.66 23.28
C ASP A 643 -17.72 23.30 24.68
N MET A 644 -17.12 24.50 24.71
CA MET A 644 -16.97 25.25 25.95
C MET A 644 -18.35 25.67 26.49
N ARG A 645 -18.60 25.37 27.75
CA ARG A 645 -19.80 25.77 28.48
C ARG A 645 -19.48 26.85 29.48
N PRO A 646 -20.40 27.79 29.69
CA PRO A 646 -20.24 28.79 30.74
C PRO A 646 -20.27 28.11 32.12
N ALA A 647 -19.34 28.49 32.97
CA ALA A 647 -19.30 27.99 34.35
C ALA A 647 -20.41 28.61 35.22
N THR A 648 -20.90 29.78 34.82
CA THR A 648 -21.98 30.53 35.51
C THR A 648 -23.06 31.01 34.55
N ARG A 649 -24.28 31.31 35.06
CA ARG A 649 -25.43 31.80 34.26
C ARG A 649 -25.17 33.13 33.53
N ASP A 650 -24.28 33.96 34.07
CA ASP A 650 -24.00 35.32 33.56
C ASP A 650 -22.88 35.37 32.50
N ASP A 651 -22.25 34.22 32.20
CA ASP A 651 -21.19 34.15 31.21
C ASP A 651 -21.73 34.16 29.78
N LYS A 652 -21.19 35.02 28.94
CA LYS A 652 -21.36 34.92 27.48
C LYS A 652 -20.86 33.57 27.05
N PHE A 653 -21.60 32.86 26.19
CA PHE A 653 -21.24 31.56 25.68
C PHE A 653 -19.80 31.59 25.14
N PRO A 654 -18.85 30.87 25.75
CA PRO A 654 -17.50 30.83 25.27
C PRO A 654 -17.47 30.16 23.91
N MET A 655 -16.50 30.60 23.05
CA MET A 655 -16.35 29.98 21.72
C MET A 655 -15.84 28.55 21.85
N PRO A 656 -16.28 27.64 20.96
CA PRO A 656 -15.74 26.28 20.92
C PRO A 656 -14.25 26.32 20.59
N ILE A 657 -13.48 25.46 21.25
CA ILE A 657 -12.05 25.27 20.97
C ILE A 657 -11.91 24.13 19.97
N ASN A 658 -11.38 24.45 18.79
CA ASN A 658 -11.09 23.46 17.76
C ASN A 658 -9.58 23.38 17.51
N GLY A 659 -9.03 22.18 17.42
CA GLY A 659 -7.60 22.00 17.25
C GLY A 659 -7.26 20.62 16.72
N ILE A 660 -5.96 20.38 16.54
CA ILE A 660 -5.40 19.10 16.11
C ILE A 660 -4.66 18.49 17.30
N GLY A 661 -5.03 17.28 17.65
CA GLY A 661 -4.39 16.51 18.70
C GLY A 661 -3.32 15.57 18.17
N PHE A 662 -2.42 15.14 19.04
CA PHE A 662 -1.40 14.15 18.72
C PHE A 662 -1.36 13.07 19.80
N SER A 663 -1.64 11.81 19.40
CA SER A 663 -1.55 10.65 20.29
C SER A 663 -0.18 10.00 20.20
N GLY A 664 0.58 9.92 21.31
CA GLY A 664 1.91 9.29 21.32
C GLY A 664 1.88 7.81 20.98
N VAL A 665 0.93 7.09 21.56
CA VAL A 665 0.73 5.66 21.28
C VAL A 665 0.33 5.47 19.81
N GLY A 666 -0.57 6.32 19.30
CA GLY A 666 -0.97 6.29 17.89
C GLY A 666 0.21 6.55 16.94
N LEU A 667 1.06 7.55 17.24
CA LEU A 667 2.25 7.85 16.42
C LEU A 667 3.28 6.72 16.45
N LEU A 668 3.52 6.09 17.61
CA LEU A 668 4.41 4.92 17.72
C LEU A 668 3.85 3.73 16.94
N ALA A 669 2.57 3.44 17.05
CA ALA A 669 1.91 2.37 16.28
C ALA A 669 1.97 2.65 14.77
N PHE A 670 1.80 3.91 14.35
CA PHE A 670 1.94 4.33 12.96
C PHE A 670 3.36 4.10 12.44
N LEU A 671 4.39 4.49 13.19
CA LEU A 671 5.80 4.25 12.85
C LEU A 671 6.10 2.74 12.76
N ALA A 672 5.59 1.94 13.70
CA ALA A 672 5.76 0.49 13.66
C ALA A 672 5.16 -0.12 12.37
N LEU A 673 3.97 0.30 11.96
CA LEU A 673 3.36 -0.16 10.71
C LEU A 673 4.11 0.34 9.47
N LEU A 674 4.68 1.55 9.48
CA LEU A 674 5.56 2.02 8.40
C LEU A 674 6.83 1.16 8.27
N VAL A 675 7.39 0.69 9.40
CA VAL A 675 8.51 -0.27 9.39
C VAL A 675 8.07 -1.60 8.77
N VAL A 676 6.85 -2.08 9.04
CA VAL A 676 6.30 -3.29 8.40
C VAL A 676 6.20 -3.11 6.88
N VAL A 677 5.74 -1.95 6.39
CA VAL A 677 5.73 -1.65 4.94
C VAL A 677 7.13 -1.71 4.35
N ALA A 678 8.11 -1.10 5.03
CA ALA A 678 9.51 -1.12 4.57
C ALA A 678 10.08 -2.54 4.59
N ALA A 679 9.82 -3.31 5.64
CA ALA A 679 10.25 -4.71 5.75
C ALA A 679 9.65 -5.59 4.65
N LEU A 680 8.37 -5.39 4.28
CA LEU A 680 7.73 -6.08 3.18
C LEU A 680 8.42 -5.76 1.84
N VAL A 681 8.64 -4.48 1.54
CA VAL A 681 9.24 -4.03 0.28
C VAL A 681 10.70 -4.49 0.18
N LEU A 682 11.50 -4.27 1.23
CA LEU A 682 12.91 -4.64 1.25
C LEU A 682 13.09 -6.16 1.34
N GLY A 683 12.27 -6.85 2.13
CA GLY A 683 12.32 -8.31 2.27
C GLY A 683 12.03 -9.02 0.94
N LEU A 684 11.00 -8.57 0.20
CA LEU A 684 10.76 -9.08 -1.14
C LEU A 684 11.87 -8.65 -2.11
N GLY A 685 12.42 -7.46 -1.95
CA GLY A 685 13.52 -6.95 -2.77
C GLY A 685 14.81 -7.77 -2.67
N LEU A 686 15.09 -8.33 -1.49
CA LEU A 686 16.26 -9.20 -1.25
C LEU A 686 16.11 -10.61 -1.82
N ARG A 687 14.96 -10.96 -2.35
CA ARG A 687 14.75 -12.24 -3.02
C ARG A 687 15.60 -12.29 -4.29
N ARG A 688 16.32 -13.39 -4.48
CA ARG A 688 17.04 -13.66 -5.73
C ARG A 688 16.05 -14.05 -6.83
N ALA A 689 16.33 -13.63 -8.05
CA ALA A 689 15.67 -14.16 -9.24
C ALA A 689 16.00 -15.65 -9.39
N ASP A 690 15.04 -16.44 -9.86
CA ASP A 690 15.27 -17.87 -10.06
C ASP A 690 16.37 -18.08 -11.11
N PRO A 691 17.46 -18.82 -10.80
CA PRO A 691 18.56 -19.01 -11.70
C PRO A 691 18.15 -19.92 -12.89
N SER A 692 18.57 -19.54 -14.08
CA SER A 692 18.52 -20.41 -15.25
C SER A 692 19.88 -21.14 -15.39
N PRO A 693 19.96 -22.45 -15.57
CA PRO A 693 21.21 -23.12 -15.86
C PRO A 693 21.71 -22.65 -17.22
N THR A 694 23.01 -22.34 -17.30
CA THR A 694 23.63 -21.73 -18.48
C THR A 694 24.76 -22.53 -19.06
N SER A 695 25.20 -23.61 -18.44
CA SER A 695 26.29 -24.39 -18.97
C SER A 695 25.96 -25.86 -19.01
N VAL A 696 26.64 -26.54 -19.94
CA VAL A 696 26.67 -27.99 -20.04
C VAL A 696 27.16 -28.63 -18.73
N ASP A 697 27.90 -27.88 -17.91
CA ASP A 697 28.49 -28.32 -16.65
C ASP A 697 27.57 -28.10 -15.41
N GLY A 698 26.36 -27.59 -15.60
CA GLY A 698 25.34 -27.45 -14.49
C GLY A 698 25.62 -26.33 -13.51
N GLU A 699 26.53 -25.40 -13.79
CA GLU A 699 26.68 -24.21 -12.98
C GLU A 699 25.39 -23.35 -13.04
N LYS A 700 24.91 -22.94 -11.87
CA LYS A 700 23.75 -22.06 -11.75
C LYS A 700 24.14 -20.68 -12.24
N ALA A 701 23.61 -20.29 -13.36
CA ALA A 701 23.80 -18.97 -13.91
C ALA A 701 22.61 -18.04 -13.59
N GLY A 702 22.82 -16.74 -13.69
CA GLY A 702 21.76 -15.76 -13.57
C GLY A 702 20.69 -15.91 -14.65
N ASN A 703 19.51 -15.35 -14.43
CA ASN A 703 18.40 -15.45 -15.38
C ASN A 703 18.47 -14.32 -16.43
N PRO A 704 18.51 -14.64 -17.74
CA PRO A 704 18.67 -13.65 -18.80
C PRO A 704 17.43 -12.76 -19.04
N LEU A 705 16.27 -13.14 -18.51
CA LEU A 705 15.02 -12.38 -18.65
C LEU A 705 14.73 -11.42 -17.51
N VAL A 706 15.59 -11.31 -16.51
CA VAL A 706 15.39 -10.35 -15.42
C VAL A 706 15.44 -8.92 -15.97
N LEU A 707 14.35 -8.17 -15.71
CA LEU A 707 14.26 -6.77 -16.09
C LEU A 707 15.02 -5.90 -15.07
N GLN A 708 16.02 -5.17 -15.53
CA GLN A 708 16.76 -4.20 -14.72
C GLN A 708 16.23 -2.78 -14.98
N GLY A 709 15.92 -2.05 -13.89
CA GLY A 709 15.50 -0.65 -13.99
C GLY A 709 14.06 -0.43 -14.45
N GLY A 710 13.17 -1.43 -14.38
CA GLY A 710 11.74 -1.38 -14.69
C GLY A 710 11.36 -1.87 -16.08
N GLY A 711 10.08 -2.00 -16.34
CA GLY A 711 9.53 -2.40 -17.62
C GLY A 711 10.01 -1.47 -18.74
N CYS A 712 10.40 -2.05 -19.86
CA CYS A 712 10.86 -1.34 -21.05
C CYS A 712 10.33 -2.06 -22.28
N SER A 713 9.46 -1.41 -23.06
CA SER A 713 8.87 -2.03 -24.24
C SER A 713 9.93 -2.51 -25.23
N ALA A 714 10.98 -1.71 -25.49
CA ALA A 714 12.06 -2.10 -26.38
C ALA A 714 12.81 -3.35 -25.95
N VAL A 715 13.04 -3.53 -24.63
CA VAL A 715 13.67 -4.74 -24.08
C VAL A 715 12.77 -5.95 -24.25
N ILE A 716 11.46 -5.79 -24.02
CA ILE A 716 10.50 -6.88 -24.14
C ILE A 716 10.32 -7.27 -25.61
N THR A 717 10.17 -6.30 -26.52
CA THR A 717 9.98 -6.56 -27.95
C THR A 717 11.20 -7.19 -28.61
N SER A 718 12.42 -6.83 -28.18
CA SER A 718 13.66 -7.43 -28.69
C SER A 718 13.76 -8.94 -28.45
N ARG A 719 12.96 -9.47 -27.53
CA ARG A 719 12.93 -10.89 -27.17
C ARG A 719 11.81 -11.68 -27.86
N CYS A 720 11.01 -11.00 -28.74
CA CYS A 720 9.81 -11.57 -29.34
C CYS A 720 9.93 -11.83 -30.85
N HIS A 721 11.14 -12.06 -31.38
CA HIS A 721 11.39 -12.31 -32.80
C HIS A 721 11.36 -13.81 -33.11
N ARG A 722 10.19 -14.43 -33.09
CA ARG A 722 9.99 -15.86 -33.34
C ARG A 722 10.50 -16.31 -34.72
N PRO A 723 10.92 -17.56 -34.88
CA PRO A 723 11.20 -18.12 -36.19
C PRO A 723 9.96 -18.10 -37.10
N PRO A 724 10.11 -17.92 -38.42
CA PRO A 724 8.98 -17.97 -39.34
C PRO A 724 8.19 -19.29 -39.29
N SER A 725 8.86 -20.40 -38.97
CA SER A 725 8.25 -21.74 -38.83
C SER A 725 7.35 -21.89 -37.60
N ASP A 726 7.47 -21.02 -36.60
CA ASP A 726 6.72 -21.12 -35.33
C ASP A 726 5.40 -20.32 -35.43
N VAL A 727 4.53 -20.75 -36.31
CA VAL A 727 3.21 -20.14 -36.53
C VAL A 727 2.29 -20.46 -35.34
N GLY A 728 1.62 -19.43 -34.81
CA GLY A 728 0.70 -19.62 -33.67
C GLY A 728 1.34 -19.65 -32.29
N ALA A 729 2.64 -19.39 -32.15
CA ALA A 729 3.34 -19.35 -30.86
C ALA A 729 2.68 -18.45 -29.81
N ALA A 730 2.09 -17.33 -30.22
CA ALA A 730 1.36 -16.43 -29.34
C ALA A 730 0.15 -17.06 -28.64
N TYR A 731 -0.38 -18.15 -29.17
CA TYR A 731 -1.57 -18.85 -28.65
C TYR A 731 -1.23 -20.20 -27.99
N SER A 732 0.05 -20.55 -27.95
CA SER A 732 0.59 -21.78 -27.40
C SER A 732 1.33 -21.52 -26.09
N ASN A 733 1.72 -22.57 -25.38
CA ASN A 733 2.70 -22.45 -24.30
C ASN A 733 4.05 -22.07 -24.92
N VAL A 734 4.73 -21.10 -24.35
CA VAL A 734 6.01 -20.59 -24.84
C VAL A 734 7.08 -20.71 -23.78
N ALA A 735 8.31 -20.92 -24.25
CA ALA A 735 9.53 -20.78 -23.48
C ALA A 735 10.43 -19.74 -24.16
N TRP A 736 11.41 -19.21 -23.44
CA TRP A 736 12.40 -18.32 -24.01
C TRP A 736 13.79 -18.95 -23.96
N GLY A 737 14.48 -18.94 -25.07
CA GLY A 737 15.82 -19.48 -25.20
C GLY A 737 16.32 -19.37 -26.64
N VAL A 738 17.43 -20.06 -26.91
CA VAL A 738 18.05 -20.13 -28.25
C VAL A 738 17.24 -21.08 -29.10
N VAL A 739 16.80 -20.60 -30.27
CA VAL A 739 16.16 -21.42 -31.29
C VAL A 739 17.21 -21.85 -32.27
N ASP A 740 17.14 -23.12 -32.71
CA ASP A 740 18.05 -23.63 -33.75
C ASP A 740 17.83 -22.82 -35.04
N GLN A 741 18.89 -22.12 -35.43
CA GLN A 741 18.96 -21.43 -36.70
C GLN A 741 19.95 -22.19 -37.61
N ASP A 742 19.83 -21.90 -38.90
CA ASP A 742 20.68 -22.44 -39.94
C ASP A 742 22.15 -22.58 -39.50
N PRO A 743 22.79 -23.74 -39.76
CA PRO A 743 24.19 -23.97 -39.37
C PRO A 743 25.18 -22.94 -39.94
N GLU A 744 24.77 -22.15 -40.95
CA GLU A 744 25.62 -21.12 -41.58
C GLU A 744 25.70 -19.80 -40.79
N THR A 745 24.85 -19.56 -39.79
CA THR A 745 24.92 -18.32 -39.00
C THR A 745 25.89 -18.44 -37.84
N THR A 746 26.88 -17.56 -37.82
CA THR A 746 27.94 -17.46 -36.79
C THR A 746 27.39 -17.05 -35.42
N PHE A 747 26.17 -16.50 -35.35
CA PHE A 747 25.57 -15.97 -34.14
C PHE A 747 24.27 -16.71 -33.79
N GLY A 748 24.02 -16.93 -32.49
CA GLY A 748 22.77 -17.48 -32.01
C GLY A 748 21.65 -16.43 -31.99
N HIS A 749 20.40 -16.90 -32.02
CA HIS A 749 19.23 -16.05 -31.78
C HIS A 749 18.39 -16.59 -30.64
N ALA A 750 18.12 -15.75 -29.64
CA ALA A 750 17.30 -16.10 -28.46
C ALA A 750 15.98 -15.38 -28.50
N THR A 751 14.87 -16.12 -28.42
CA THR A 751 13.53 -15.58 -28.56
C THR A 751 12.48 -16.40 -27.79
N PHE A 752 11.26 -15.88 -27.70
CA PHE A 752 10.10 -16.68 -27.31
C PHE A 752 9.67 -17.60 -28.45
N SER A 753 9.50 -18.89 -28.13
CA SER A 753 9.05 -19.90 -29.08
C SER A 753 8.12 -20.92 -28.40
N SER A 754 7.21 -21.51 -29.18
CA SER A 754 6.41 -22.66 -28.78
C SER A 754 7.15 -23.97 -29.06
N GLN A 755 8.24 -23.91 -29.82
CA GLN A 755 9.12 -25.03 -30.11
C GLN A 755 10.16 -25.19 -29.00
N ALA A 756 10.90 -26.29 -29.03
CA ALA A 756 11.99 -26.52 -28.08
C ALA A 756 13.08 -25.45 -28.21
N VAL A 757 13.47 -24.89 -27.08
CA VAL A 757 14.53 -23.89 -27.01
C VAL A 757 15.71 -24.44 -26.18
N SER A 758 16.93 -24.05 -26.55
CA SER A 758 18.12 -24.37 -25.79
C SER A 758 18.58 -23.21 -24.92
N VAL A 759 19.42 -23.49 -23.95
CA VAL A 759 19.96 -22.50 -23.01
C VAL A 759 21.05 -21.67 -23.68
N LEU A 760 21.24 -20.43 -23.23
CA LEU A 760 22.30 -19.54 -23.70
C LEU A 760 23.69 -20.11 -23.38
N ASP A 761 24.58 -20.14 -24.38
CA ASP A 761 25.99 -20.46 -24.24
C ASP A 761 26.78 -19.16 -24.02
N PRO A 762 27.51 -18.99 -22.89
CA PRO A 762 28.30 -17.79 -22.64
C PRO A 762 29.43 -17.55 -23.66
N ALA A 763 29.90 -18.60 -24.36
CA ALA A 763 30.93 -18.49 -25.36
C ALA A 763 30.42 -18.00 -26.73
N LYS A 764 29.10 -18.00 -26.94
CA LYS A 764 28.45 -17.64 -28.21
C LYS A 764 27.90 -16.24 -28.19
N GLY A 765 28.06 -15.48 -29.27
CA GLY A 765 27.40 -14.18 -29.46
C GLY A 765 25.96 -14.36 -29.94
N TYR A 766 25.07 -13.47 -29.54
CA TYR A 766 23.65 -13.49 -29.90
C TYR A 766 23.26 -12.17 -30.56
N ALA A 767 22.52 -12.24 -31.67
CA ALA A 767 22.02 -11.09 -32.42
C ALA A 767 20.52 -11.21 -32.80
#